data_025ce249fa5642c5ae5d3ec715a9bb5e
#
_entry.id   025ce249fa5642c5ae5d3ec715a9bb5e
#
_cell.length_a   1.000
_cell.length_b   1.000
_cell.length_c   1.000
_cell.angle_alpha   90.00
_cell.angle_beta   90.00
_cell.angle_gamma   90.00
#
_symmetry.space_group_name_H-M   'P 1'
#
loop_
_entity.id
_entity.type
_entity.pdbx_description
1 polymer ?
#
loop_
_entity_poly.entity_id
_entity_poly.type
_entity_poly.pdbx_seq_one_letter_code
_entity_poly.pdbx_strand_id
1 'polypeptide(L)'
;NLINKQEEQLMTIRGLLKFVDYNPIPIEEVEPWTEIVKRFKTGAMSYGSISKEAHENLAIAMNRIGGKSNSGEGGEDFERFKKDENGDSRNSSIKQVASGRFGVSSYYLANADEIQIKMAQGAKPGEGGQLPGPKVNPLIAKVRNSTPYVGLISPPPHHDIYSIEDLAQLIFDLKNANRDARINVKLVSEVGVGTIAAGVAKAKADVILISGYDGGTGASPLTSLKHAGLPWELGLAEAQQTLVLNNLRSRVVLECDGQLKTGRDVAIACLLGAEEFGFSTAPLVASGCVMMRACHLNTCPVGIATQDPELRKNFKGKPEHVVNFMFFVAQELREIMANLGFRTVEEMIGQSQKLKAKKGVEDYKVKGINLDNILYKPKSNKTYHYRNTEPQNHNLKKVLDFKILKESKLSINKKIKTSLEFKIKNTDRSVGAIISNEISKLHGEKGLPRETLNLTFEGSAGQSFGAFSVKGLKMTVFGNTNDYFGKGLSGGILSVRIPKKSTFESEKNIITGNVALYGAIAGEAYINGIAGERFCVRNSGSKAVVEGIGDHGCEYMTGGIVLVLGKIGRNFGAGMSGGIAYIYKNDQFSEKEFNMEMIDLESINNQDEDIISNMLKNHFSYTNSKIAKMILSKWGKEKNNFIKVMPKEYKIALERIAQEKINELIK
;
A
#
# COMPACT_ATOMS: atom_id res chain seq x y z
N ASN A 1 23.99 20.16 18.92
CA ASN A 1 24.32 21.61 18.81
C ASN A 1 24.15 22.14 17.37
N LEU A 2 24.74 21.52 16.33
CA LEU A 2 24.61 21.98 14.93
C LEU A 2 23.16 21.93 14.41
N ILE A 3 22.41 20.89 14.75
CA ILE A 3 21.01 20.71 14.35
C ILE A 3 20.09 21.70 15.07
N ASN A 4 20.36 21.97 16.35
CA ASN A 4 19.56 22.91 17.15
C ASN A 4 19.81 24.37 16.78
N LYS A 5 20.91 24.66 16.07
CA LYS A 5 21.21 26.00 15.51
C LYS A 5 20.50 26.31 14.19
N GLN A 6 19.49 25.56 13.80
CA GLN A 6 18.71 25.82 12.58
C GLN A 6 18.11 27.24 12.52
N GLU A 7 17.91 27.86 13.68
CA GLU A 7 17.50 29.26 13.74
C GLU A 7 18.50 30.23 13.14
N GLU A 8 19.79 29.86 13.15
CA GLU A 8 20.89 30.70 12.63
C GLU A 8 21.11 30.45 11.13
N GLN A 9 20.64 29.33 10.57
CA GLN A 9 21.00 28.87 9.23
C GLN A 9 20.01 29.22 8.12
N LEU A 10 18.86 29.81 8.37
CA LEU A 10 17.85 30.34 7.42
C LEU A 10 17.61 29.51 6.14
N MET A 11 17.91 28.21 6.16
CA MET A 11 17.89 27.33 4.98
C MET A 11 16.55 26.65 4.73
N THR A 12 15.61 26.78 5.66
CA THR A 12 14.29 26.17 5.60
C THR A 12 13.23 27.21 5.96
N ILE A 13 11.98 27.00 5.51
CA ILE A 13 10.88 27.91 5.87
C ILE A 13 10.74 28.00 7.39
N ARG A 14 10.81 26.87 8.11
CA ARG A 14 10.78 26.88 9.58
C ARG A 14 11.96 27.60 10.25
N GLY A 15 13.09 27.70 9.55
CA GLY A 15 14.23 28.51 9.97
C GLY A 15 13.95 30.01 9.96
N LEU A 16 12.99 30.47 9.14
CA LEU A 16 12.53 31.86 9.04
C LEU A 16 11.46 32.21 10.07
N LEU A 17 10.95 31.23 10.83
CA LEU A 17 9.91 31.44 11.84
C LEU A 17 10.54 31.60 13.23
N LYS A 18 9.86 32.33 14.10
CA LYS A 18 10.14 32.42 15.54
C LYS A 18 8.88 32.28 16.35
N PHE A 19 9.02 31.76 17.56
CA PHE A 19 7.94 31.75 18.53
C PHE A 19 7.72 33.14 19.11
N VAL A 20 6.48 33.44 19.46
CA VAL A 20 6.05 34.71 20.07
C VAL A 20 4.99 34.46 21.12
N ASP A 21 4.66 35.54 21.87
CA ASP A 21 3.59 35.54 22.87
C ASP A 21 3.81 34.45 23.95
N TYR A 22 5.01 34.43 24.50
CA TYR A 22 5.40 33.54 25.60
C TYR A 22 4.53 33.77 26.85
N ASN A 23 4.05 32.69 27.42
CA ASN A 23 3.31 32.68 28.69
C ASN A 23 3.75 31.44 29.49
N PRO A 24 4.98 31.46 30.07
CA PRO A 24 5.58 30.28 30.66
C PRO A 24 4.77 29.67 31.81
N ILE A 25 4.73 28.34 31.80
CA ILE A 25 4.18 27.51 32.88
C ILE A 25 5.26 26.55 33.38
N PRO A 26 5.14 26.00 34.60
CA PRO A 26 6.05 24.95 35.09
C PRO A 26 6.01 23.72 34.17
N ILE A 27 7.20 23.12 33.91
CA ILE A 27 7.30 21.95 33.01
C ILE A 27 6.55 20.72 33.54
N GLU A 28 6.35 20.67 34.85
CA GLU A 28 5.58 19.63 35.55
C GLU A 28 4.08 19.66 35.19
N GLU A 29 3.58 20.80 34.75
CA GLU A 29 2.20 20.93 34.24
C GLU A 29 2.04 20.48 32.80
N VAL A 30 3.15 20.27 32.08
CA VAL A 30 3.13 19.80 30.67
C VAL A 30 3.07 18.27 30.64
N GLU A 31 2.22 17.72 29.77
CA GLU A 31 2.09 16.28 29.61
C GLU A 31 3.45 15.56 29.48
N PRO A 32 3.59 14.35 30.04
CA PRO A 32 4.87 13.65 30.03
C PRO A 32 5.29 13.23 28.63
N TRP A 33 6.59 13.09 28.40
CA TRP A 33 7.15 12.66 27.15
C TRP A 33 6.57 11.32 26.64
N THR A 34 6.16 10.44 27.56
CA THR A 34 5.54 9.14 27.25
C THR A 34 4.19 9.27 26.54
N GLU A 35 3.45 10.36 26.73
CA GLU A 35 2.23 10.65 25.97
C GLU A 35 2.55 11.29 24.62
N ILE A 36 3.55 12.16 24.58
CA ILE A 36 3.98 12.85 23.34
C ILE A 36 4.49 11.86 22.31
N VAL A 37 5.34 10.90 22.68
CA VAL A 37 5.93 9.93 21.74
C VAL A 37 4.91 8.99 21.10
N LYS A 38 3.72 8.84 21.66
CA LYS A 38 2.61 8.11 21.01
C LYS A 38 2.16 8.75 19.70
N ARG A 39 2.45 10.03 19.49
CA ARG A 39 2.21 10.79 18.26
C ARG A 39 3.36 10.68 17.24
N PHE A 40 4.47 10.05 17.62
CA PHE A 40 5.64 9.89 16.80
C PHE A 40 5.57 8.61 15.96
N LYS A 41 5.95 8.75 14.69
CA LYS A 41 5.96 7.66 13.73
C LYS A 41 7.30 7.60 13.01
N THR A 42 7.68 6.44 12.51
CA THR A 42 8.72 6.41 11.47
C THR A 42 8.09 6.65 10.10
N GLY A 43 8.78 7.38 9.25
CA GLY A 43 8.42 7.47 7.84
C GLY A 43 8.50 6.10 7.15
N ALA A 44 7.81 5.96 6.03
CA ALA A 44 7.76 4.72 5.27
C ALA A 44 9.11 4.40 4.61
N MET A 45 9.83 3.45 5.16
CA MET A 45 11.10 2.92 4.64
C MET A 45 10.94 1.43 4.37
N SER A 46 10.82 1.05 3.09
CA SER A 46 10.43 -0.31 2.73
C SER A 46 11.52 -1.34 3.02
N TYR A 47 11.09 -2.52 3.46
CA TYR A 47 11.93 -3.70 3.53
C TYR A 47 12.47 -4.06 2.14
N GLY A 48 13.78 -4.15 2.02
CA GLY A 48 14.49 -4.27 0.74
C GLY A 48 15.14 -2.97 0.30
N SER A 49 14.57 -1.80 0.59
CA SER A 49 15.29 -0.51 0.46
C SER A 49 16.28 -0.34 1.60
N ILE A 50 15.89 -0.68 2.82
CA ILE A 50 16.78 -0.83 3.98
C ILE A 50 16.90 -2.31 4.39
N SER A 51 17.93 -2.64 5.16
CA SER A 51 18.20 -3.99 5.63
C SER A 51 17.15 -4.48 6.63
N LYS A 52 17.10 -5.80 6.81
CA LYS A 52 16.25 -6.45 7.82
C LYS A 52 16.53 -5.90 9.21
N GLU A 53 17.80 -5.80 9.56
CA GLU A 53 18.29 -5.35 10.86
C GLU A 53 17.82 -3.92 11.16
N ALA A 54 18.00 -3.00 10.22
CA ALA A 54 17.57 -1.61 10.39
C ALA A 54 16.04 -1.49 10.47
N HIS A 55 15.32 -2.25 9.66
CA HIS A 55 13.86 -2.22 9.62
C HIS A 55 13.24 -2.76 10.92
N GLU A 56 13.75 -3.88 11.44
CA GLU A 56 13.30 -4.48 12.69
C GLU A 56 13.70 -3.63 13.90
N ASN A 57 14.90 -3.03 13.89
CA ASN A 57 15.36 -2.11 14.93
C ASN A 57 14.38 -0.94 15.14
N LEU A 58 13.92 -0.33 14.07
CA LEU A 58 12.93 0.76 14.12
C LEU A 58 11.58 0.29 14.67
N ALA A 59 11.12 -0.89 14.25
CA ALA A 59 9.85 -1.44 14.73
C ALA A 59 9.89 -1.72 16.23
N ILE A 60 10.94 -2.37 16.73
CA ILE A 60 11.12 -2.65 18.16
C ILE A 60 11.16 -1.36 18.96
N ALA A 61 11.96 -0.38 18.53
CA ALA A 61 12.09 0.89 19.23
C ALA A 61 10.76 1.61 19.38
N MET A 62 10.02 1.75 18.29
CA MET A 62 8.73 2.46 18.31
C MET A 62 7.67 1.71 19.12
N ASN A 63 7.63 0.38 19.03
CA ASN A 63 6.70 -0.43 19.82
C ASN A 63 6.97 -0.30 21.33
N ARG A 64 8.24 -0.21 21.75
CA ARG A 64 8.62 -0.03 23.17
C ARG A 64 8.11 1.27 23.78
N ILE A 65 8.04 2.35 22.99
CA ILE A 65 7.61 3.69 23.46
C ILE A 65 6.13 3.99 23.15
N GLY A 66 5.40 3.04 22.54
CA GLY A 66 4.00 3.26 22.13
C GLY A 66 3.83 4.17 20.91
N GLY A 67 4.93 4.51 20.22
CA GLY A 67 4.91 5.12 18.88
C GLY A 67 4.63 4.10 17.78
N LYS A 68 4.72 4.49 16.51
CA LYS A 68 4.39 3.61 15.40
C LYS A 68 5.50 3.57 14.36
N SER A 69 5.91 2.36 13.95
CA SER A 69 6.78 2.19 12.79
C SER A 69 5.98 1.88 11.53
N ASN A 70 6.49 2.29 10.38
CA ASN A 70 5.88 2.08 9.07
C ASN A 70 6.67 1.05 8.27
N SER A 71 5.98 0.01 7.78
CA SER A 71 6.58 -1.07 7.00
C SER A 71 7.15 -0.62 5.65
N GLY A 72 6.70 0.54 5.13
CA GLY A 72 6.85 0.86 3.71
C GLY A 72 6.05 -0.10 2.83
N GLU A 73 6.12 0.10 1.51
CA GLU A 73 5.33 -0.65 0.53
C GLU A 73 5.88 -2.06 0.20
N GLY A 74 6.94 -2.49 0.86
CA GLY A 74 7.64 -3.74 0.58
C GLY A 74 7.03 -5.00 1.18
N GLY A 75 6.01 -4.87 2.02
CA GLY A 75 5.51 -5.97 2.83
C GLY A 75 6.41 -6.27 4.04
N GLU A 76 6.10 -7.32 4.76
CA GLU A 76 6.86 -7.81 5.92
C GLU A 76 6.89 -9.33 5.96
N ASP A 77 7.97 -9.89 6.52
CA ASP A 77 8.02 -11.31 6.85
C ASP A 77 7.02 -11.61 7.99
N PHE A 78 6.17 -12.59 7.82
CA PHE A 78 5.11 -12.95 8.76
C PHE A 78 5.62 -13.45 10.11
N GLU A 79 6.88 -13.89 10.20
CA GLU A 79 7.52 -14.23 11.48
C GLU A 79 7.59 -13.03 12.43
N ARG A 80 7.61 -11.81 11.90
CA ARG A 80 7.65 -10.57 12.67
C ARG A 80 6.34 -10.26 13.43
N PHE A 81 5.24 -10.91 13.05
CA PHE A 81 3.94 -10.72 13.71
C PHE A 81 3.82 -11.45 15.05
N LYS A 82 4.80 -12.30 15.37
CA LYS A 82 4.95 -12.93 16.67
C LYS A 82 5.93 -12.11 17.52
N LYS A 83 5.61 -11.98 18.81
CA LYS A 83 6.54 -11.38 19.77
C LYS A 83 7.75 -12.28 19.97
N ASP A 84 8.90 -11.66 20.19
CA ASP A 84 10.12 -12.34 20.53
C ASP A 84 10.06 -12.83 22.01
N GLU A 85 10.95 -13.74 22.40
CA GLU A 85 10.98 -14.33 23.75
C GLU A 85 11.16 -13.29 24.85
N ASN A 86 11.86 -12.19 24.57
CA ASN A 86 12.06 -11.07 25.48
C ASN A 86 10.86 -10.11 25.55
N GLY A 87 9.75 -10.40 24.83
CA GLY A 87 8.54 -9.59 24.76
C GLY A 87 8.55 -8.49 23.71
N ASP A 88 9.64 -8.28 22.99
CA ASP A 88 9.73 -7.30 21.92
C ASP A 88 8.83 -7.68 20.72
N SER A 89 8.36 -6.66 20.02
CA SER A 89 7.60 -6.85 18.79
C SER A 89 8.34 -6.22 17.62
N ARG A 90 8.62 -7.03 16.61
CA ARG A 90 9.20 -6.59 15.33
C ARG A 90 8.12 -6.18 14.30
N ASN A 91 6.85 -6.27 14.66
CA ASN A 91 5.73 -5.89 13.81
C ASN A 91 5.70 -4.37 13.61
N SER A 92 5.68 -3.90 12.37
CA SER A 92 5.40 -2.49 12.08
C SER A 92 3.92 -2.21 12.26
N SER A 93 3.56 -1.29 13.15
CA SER A 93 2.15 -0.92 13.42
C SER A 93 1.45 -0.37 12.19
N ILE A 94 2.17 0.39 11.35
CA ILE A 94 1.63 0.96 10.11
C ILE A 94 2.01 0.06 8.94
N LYS A 95 0.99 -0.47 8.25
CA LYS A 95 1.16 -1.23 7.01
C LYS A 95 0.92 -0.32 5.82
N GLN A 96 1.98 -0.01 5.06
CA GLN A 96 1.82 0.77 3.85
C GLN A 96 1.34 -0.12 2.70
N VAL A 97 0.39 0.38 1.94
CA VAL A 97 -0.16 -0.27 0.75
C VAL A 97 -0.05 0.69 -0.43
N ALA A 98 0.07 0.11 -1.61
CA ALA A 98 0.02 0.84 -2.86
C ALA A 98 -0.93 0.07 -3.78
N SER A 99 -2.21 0.09 -3.42
CA SER A 99 -3.30 -0.56 -4.14
C SER A 99 -3.11 -2.06 -4.37
N GLY A 100 -2.55 -2.77 -3.38
CA GLY A 100 -2.28 -4.22 -3.47
C GLY A 100 -0.92 -4.58 -4.06
N ARG A 101 -0.03 -3.60 -4.31
CA ARG A 101 1.33 -3.87 -4.79
C ARG A 101 2.23 -4.40 -3.66
N PHE A 102 3.28 -5.17 -4.05
CA PHE A 102 4.39 -5.55 -3.18
C PHE A 102 4.01 -6.34 -1.91
N GLY A 103 3.30 -7.46 -2.08
CA GLY A 103 3.11 -8.41 -0.99
C GLY A 103 1.98 -8.07 -0.02
N VAL A 104 1.00 -7.30 -0.43
CA VAL A 104 -0.20 -7.02 0.37
C VAL A 104 -1.11 -8.24 0.38
N SER A 105 -1.22 -8.90 1.52
CA SER A 105 -2.12 -10.03 1.75
C SER A 105 -3.18 -9.68 2.81
N SER A 106 -4.25 -10.46 2.89
CA SER A 106 -5.22 -10.31 3.98
C SER A 106 -4.56 -10.45 5.36
N TYR A 107 -3.61 -11.39 5.52
CA TYR A 107 -2.90 -11.58 6.78
C TYR A 107 -1.98 -10.39 7.13
N TYR A 108 -1.34 -9.78 6.14
CA TYR A 108 -0.58 -8.54 6.32
C TYR A 108 -1.49 -7.42 6.83
N LEU A 109 -2.65 -7.21 6.20
CA LEU A 109 -3.62 -6.18 6.60
C LEU A 109 -4.22 -6.44 7.98
N ALA A 110 -4.48 -7.71 8.35
CA ALA A 110 -5.03 -8.09 9.64
C ALA A 110 -4.11 -7.75 10.83
N ASN A 111 -2.80 -7.62 10.59
CA ASN A 111 -1.79 -7.28 11.60
C ASN A 111 -1.42 -5.79 11.65
N ALA A 112 -2.26 -4.91 11.08
CA ALA A 112 -2.06 -3.47 11.08
C ALA A 112 -2.87 -2.79 12.17
N ASP A 113 -2.26 -1.81 12.87
CA ASP A 113 -2.98 -0.82 13.69
C ASP A 113 -3.41 0.38 12.82
N GLU A 114 -2.64 0.64 11.77
CA GLU A 114 -2.92 1.67 10.77
C GLU A 114 -2.52 1.16 9.38
N ILE A 115 -3.38 1.39 8.39
CA ILE A 115 -3.09 1.06 6.98
C ILE A 115 -2.90 2.36 6.23
N GLN A 116 -1.71 2.56 5.65
CA GLN A 116 -1.38 3.77 4.93
C GLN A 116 -1.40 3.56 3.41
N ILE A 117 -2.28 4.28 2.73
CA ILE A 117 -2.35 4.32 1.26
C ILE A 117 -1.29 5.31 0.76
N LYS A 118 -0.31 4.83 0.01
CA LYS A 118 0.70 5.67 -0.62
C LYS A 118 0.20 6.18 -1.96
N MET A 119 -0.19 7.46 -2.04
CA MET A 119 -0.53 8.11 -3.32
C MET A 119 0.73 8.60 -4.04
N ALA A 120 1.66 9.23 -3.31
CA ALA A 120 2.91 9.74 -3.85
C ALA A 120 3.99 9.77 -2.76
N GLN A 121 5.20 10.19 -3.13
CA GLN A 121 6.34 10.35 -2.24
C GLN A 121 6.93 11.75 -2.39
N GLY A 122 7.13 12.48 -1.29
CA GLY A 122 7.56 13.88 -1.30
C GLY A 122 8.86 14.14 -2.04
N ALA A 123 9.84 13.24 -1.91
CA ALA A 123 11.13 13.35 -2.58
C ALA A 123 11.08 13.11 -4.11
N LYS A 124 9.98 12.55 -4.63
CA LYS A 124 9.79 12.25 -6.05
C LYS A 124 8.30 12.20 -6.41
N PRO A 125 7.59 13.32 -6.30
CA PRO A 125 6.18 13.36 -6.67
C PRO A 125 6.01 13.00 -8.15
N GLY A 126 4.98 12.22 -8.46
CA GLY A 126 4.70 11.76 -9.82
C GLY A 126 5.54 10.59 -10.33
N GLU A 127 6.57 10.13 -9.62
CA GLU A 127 7.33 8.93 -9.97
C GLU A 127 6.77 7.67 -9.29
N GLY A 128 6.90 6.51 -9.96
CA GLY A 128 6.47 5.22 -9.43
C GLY A 128 7.41 4.64 -8.39
N GLY A 129 7.03 3.47 -7.87
CA GLY A 129 7.89 2.63 -7.04
C GLY A 129 8.87 1.85 -7.91
N GLN A 130 10.11 1.71 -7.44
CA GLN A 130 11.14 0.90 -8.07
C GLN A 130 12.00 0.20 -7.02
N LEU A 131 12.39 -1.03 -7.28
CA LEU A 131 13.46 -1.73 -6.55
C LEU A 131 14.40 -2.40 -7.55
N PRO A 132 15.69 -2.03 -7.59
CA PRO A 132 16.66 -2.63 -8.51
C PRO A 132 16.84 -4.13 -8.27
N GLY A 133 17.04 -4.90 -9.35
CA GLY A 133 17.25 -6.36 -9.29
C GLY A 133 18.27 -6.84 -8.25
N PRO A 134 19.46 -6.22 -8.11
CA PRO A 134 20.44 -6.61 -7.08
C PRO A 134 19.93 -6.51 -5.63
N LYS A 135 18.90 -5.72 -5.36
CA LYS A 135 18.25 -5.65 -4.04
C LYS A 135 17.13 -6.69 -3.85
N VAL A 136 16.69 -7.32 -4.92
CA VAL A 136 15.63 -8.35 -4.88
C VAL A 136 16.27 -9.72 -4.64
N ASN A 137 16.85 -9.93 -3.46
CA ASN A 137 17.37 -11.23 -3.06
C ASN A 137 16.24 -12.25 -2.80
N PRO A 138 16.50 -13.56 -2.60
CA PRO A 138 15.46 -14.56 -2.40
C PRO A 138 14.47 -14.24 -1.26
N LEU A 139 14.94 -13.64 -0.17
CA LEU A 139 14.09 -13.25 0.96
C LEU A 139 13.15 -12.09 0.60
N ILE A 140 13.68 -11.06 -0.05
CA ILE A 140 12.87 -9.93 -0.53
C ILE A 140 11.87 -10.39 -1.60
N ALA A 141 12.30 -11.24 -2.52
CA ALA A 141 11.44 -11.82 -3.55
C ALA A 141 10.26 -12.59 -2.92
N LYS A 142 10.54 -13.42 -1.89
CA LYS A 142 9.50 -14.14 -1.13
C LYS A 142 8.48 -13.19 -0.51
N VAL A 143 8.94 -12.15 0.21
CA VAL A 143 8.05 -11.19 0.89
C VAL A 143 7.23 -10.37 -0.10
N ARG A 144 7.78 -10.08 -1.28
CA ARG A 144 7.13 -9.28 -2.33
C ARG A 144 6.36 -10.09 -3.36
N ASN A 145 6.31 -11.40 -3.21
CA ASN A 145 5.74 -12.33 -4.19
C ASN A 145 6.28 -12.04 -5.61
N SER A 146 7.59 -12.09 -5.77
CA SER A 146 8.29 -11.78 -7.01
C SER A 146 9.44 -12.76 -7.26
N THR A 147 10.11 -12.61 -8.38
CA THR A 147 11.25 -13.47 -8.77
C THR A 147 12.56 -12.84 -8.27
N PRO A 148 13.46 -13.62 -7.64
CA PRO A 148 14.76 -13.12 -7.21
C PRO A 148 15.56 -12.51 -8.36
N TYR A 149 16.20 -11.37 -8.07
CA TYR A 149 17.10 -10.64 -8.95
C TYR A 149 16.46 -9.98 -10.19
N VAL A 150 15.14 -10.07 -10.33
CA VAL A 150 14.38 -9.31 -11.33
C VAL A 150 13.95 -7.97 -10.73
N GLY A 151 14.16 -6.88 -11.45
CA GLY A 151 13.76 -5.54 -11.02
C GLY A 151 12.26 -5.42 -10.85
N LEU A 152 11.83 -4.68 -9.83
CA LEU A 152 10.41 -4.40 -9.57
C LEU A 152 10.10 -2.97 -9.96
N ILE A 153 9.11 -2.79 -10.82
CA ILE A 153 8.64 -1.49 -11.31
C ILE A 153 7.17 -1.34 -11.00
N SER A 154 6.78 -0.16 -10.55
CA SER A 154 5.39 0.22 -10.34
C SER A 154 5.17 1.61 -10.88
N PRO A 155 4.31 1.79 -11.88
CA PRO A 155 4.11 3.09 -12.50
C PRO A 155 3.45 4.09 -11.54
N PRO A 156 3.67 5.38 -11.73
CA PRO A 156 2.83 6.45 -11.26
C PRO A 156 1.82 6.85 -12.36
N PRO A 157 0.63 7.33 -12.03
CA PRO A 157 -0.10 7.12 -10.79
C PRO A 157 -0.51 5.66 -10.63
N HIS A 158 -1.16 5.32 -9.51
CA HIS A 158 -1.72 3.98 -9.35
C HIS A 158 -2.78 3.70 -10.41
N HIS A 159 -2.72 2.53 -11.08
CA HIS A 159 -3.61 2.17 -12.17
C HIS A 159 -5.03 1.76 -11.73
N ASP A 160 -5.37 1.98 -10.48
CA ASP A 160 -6.68 1.71 -9.90
C ASP A 160 -7.31 2.94 -9.23
N ILE A 161 -6.62 4.07 -9.16
CA ILE A 161 -7.10 5.30 -8.50
C ILE A 161 -6.94 6.46 -9.48
N TYR A 162 -8.04 6.90 -10.04
CA TYR A 162 -8.10 8.02 -10.99
C TYR A 162 -8.95 9.19 -10.48
N SER A 163 -9.69 8.97 -9.38
CA SER A 163 -10.57 9.95 -8.78
C SER A 163 -10.63 9.80 -7.25
N ILE A 164 -11.23 10.78 -6.57
CA ILE A 164 -11.53 10.69 -5.13
C ILE A 164 -12.50 9.54 -4.84
N GLU A 165 -13.39 9.23 -5.76
CA GLU A 165 -14.35 8.12 -5.63
C GLU A 165 -13.64 6.76 -5.63
N ASP A 166 -12.65 6.57 -6.50
CA ASP A 166 -11.81 5.35 -6.50
C ASP A 166 -11.02 5.22 -5.20
N LEU A 167 -10.46 6.34 -4.71
CA LEU A 167 -9.78 6.36 -3.42
C LEU A 167 -10.75 6.06 -2.27
N ALA A 168 -11.98 6.59 -2.31
CA ALA A 168 -13.01 6.29 -1.32
C ALA A 168 -13.39 4.80 -1.34
N GLN A 169 -13.42 4.16 -2.51
CA GLN A 169 -13.62 2.72 -2.62
C GLN A 169 -12.45 1.94 -2.00
N LEU A 170 -11.20 2.33 -2.25
CA LEU A 170 -10.04 1.67 -1.63
C LEU A 170 -10.02 1.86 -0.10
N ILE A 171 -10.34 3.05 0.41
CA ILE A 171 -10.50 3.29 1.85
C ILE A 171 -11.55 2.35 2.44
N PHE A 172 -12.69 2.19 1.76
CA PHE A 172 -13.75 1.29 2.18
C PHE A 172 -13.30 -0.18 2.14
N ASP A 173 -12.58 -0.63 1.10
CA ASP A 173 -12.03 -1.98 0.98
C ASP A 173 -11.09 -2.30 2.14
N LEU A 174 -10.15 -1.40 2.43
CA LEU A 174 -9.17 -1.58 3.50
C LEU A 174 -9.80 -1.54 4.87
N LYS A 175 -10.83 -0.71 5.07
CA LYS A 175 -11.58 -0.68 6.32
C LYS A 175 -12.40 -1.97 6.54
N ASN A 176 -12.88 -2.60 5.46
CA ASN A 176 -13.47 -3.94 5.54
C ASN A 176 -12.40 -5.03 5.76
N ALA A 177 -11.21 -4.88 5.15
CA ALA A 177 -10.11 -5.81 5.36
C ALA A 177 -9.53 -5.75 6.78
N ASN A 178 -9.60 -4.60 7.47
CA ASN A 178 -9.29 -4.50 8.90
C ASN A 178 -10.10 -3.35 9.53
N ARG A 179 -11.17 -3.71 10.25
CA ARG A 179 -12.10 -2.75 10.87
C ARG A 179 -11.47 -1.93 11.98
N ASP A 180 -10.48 -2.49 12.65
CA ASP A 180 -9.85 -1.91 13.84
C ASP A 180 -8.75 -0.91 13.44
N ALA A 181 -8.11 -1.12 12.29
CA ALA A 181 -7.05 -0.25 11.79
C ALA A 181 -7.60 1.12 11.33
N ARG A 182 -6.85 2.18 11.61
CA ARG A 182 -7.07 3.51 11.02
C ARG A 182 -6.63 3.47 9.54
N ILE A 183 -7.32 4.23 8.69
CA ILE A 183 -6.91 4.39 7.29
C ILE A 183 -6.24 5.74 7.12
N ASN A 184 -4.97 5.70 6.74
CA ASN A 184 -4.12 6.85 6.49
C ASN A 184 -3.91 7.03 4.97
N VAL A 185 -4.02 8.26 4.49
CA VAL A 185 -3.70 8.58 3.09
C VAL A 185 -2.49 9.51 3.05
N LYS A 186 -1.40 9.01 2.46
CA LYS A 186 -0.17 9.78 2.27
C LYS A 186 -0.27 10.62 1.01
N LEU A 187 -0.36 11.93 1.20
CA LEU A 187 -0.25 12.96 0.18
C LEU A 187 1.14 13.61 0.22
N VAL A 188 1.45 14.42 -0.78
CA VAL A 188 2.68 15.21 -0.81
C VAL A 188 2.36 16.70 -0.77
N SER A 189 3.29 17.49 -0.25
CA SER A 189 3.21 18.94 -0.25
C SER A 189 3.38 19.44 -1.69
N GLU A 190 2.25 19.77 -2.31
CA GLU A 190 2.13 20.32 -3.66
C GLU A 190 1.06 21.41 -3.64
N VAL A 191 1.11 22.31 -4.61
CA VAL A 191 0.07 23.36 -4.76
C VAL A 191 -1.30 22.68 -4.99
N GLY A 192 -2.30 23.07 -4.22
CA GLY A 192 -3.65 22.50 -4.30
C GLY A 192 -3.87 21.27 -3.41
N VAL A 193 -2.87 20.85 -2.61
CA VAL A 193 -3.00 19.69 -1.71
C VAL A 193 -4.13 19.86 -0.69
N GLY A 194 -4.46 21.09 -0.30
CA GLY A 194 -5.61 21.37 0.57
C GLY A 194 -6.94 20.92 -0.04
N THR A 195 -7.15 21.12 -1.33
CA THR A 195 -8.35 20.64 -2.05
C THR A 195 -8.39 19.11 -2.08
N ILE A 196 -7.24 18.47 -2.33
CA ILE A 196 -7.11 17.02 -2.31
C ILE A 196 -7.40 16.49 -0.89
N ALA A 197 -6.84 17.12 0.15
CA ALA A 197 -7.07 16.75 1.55
C ALA A 197 -8.57 16.86 1.93
N ALA A 198 -9.26 17.88 1.45
CA ALA A 198 -10.72 17.99 1.65
C ALA A 198 -11.48 16.83 0.98
N GLY A 199 -11.09 16.44 -0.24
CA GLY A 199 -11.62 15.24 -0.92
C GLY A 199 -11.35 13.96 -0.13
N VAL A 200 -10.13 13.77 0.35
CA VAL A 200 -9.71 12.60 1.13
C VAL A 200 -10.46 12.52 2.48
N ALA A 201 -10.67 13.66 3.15
CA ALA A 201 -11.48 13.70 4.37
C ALA A 201 -12.95 13.31 4.11
N LYS A 202 -13.53 13.76 2.97
CA LYS A 202 -14.88 13.34 2.53
C LYS A 202 -14.92 11.86 2.14
N ALA A 203 -13.83 11.32 1.58
CA ALA A 203 -13.65 9.90 1.28
C ALA A 203 -13.45 9.03 2.55
N LYS A 204 -13.45 9.65 3.74
CA LYS A 204 -13.43 9.02 5.06
C LYS A 204 -12.07 8.43 5.47
N ALA A 205 -10.97 9.01 5.05
CA ALA A 205 -9.68 8.71 5.67
C ALA A 205 -9.69 9.14 7.16
N ASP A 206 -9.08 8.33 8.02
CA ASP A 206 -8.91 8.66 9.45
C ASP A 206 -7.71 9.60 9.67
N VAL A 207 -6.68 9.45 8.85
CA VAL A 207 -5.43 10.23 8.90
C VAL A 207 -5.06 10.71 7.50
N ILE A 208 -4.55 11.92 7.40
CA ILE A 208 -3.95 12.47 6.18
C ILE A 208 -2.51 12.87 6.49
N LEU A 209 -1.53 12.22 5.85
CA LEU A 209 -0.13 12.61 5.93
C LEU A 209 0.20 13.59 4.81
N ILE A 210 0.74 14.75 5.18
CA ILE A 210 1.36 15.72 4.26
C ILE A 210 2.87 15.52 4.30
N SER A 211 3.44 14.97 3.23
CA SER A 211 4.86 14.65 3.12
C SER A 211 5.61 15.74 2.39
N GLY A 212 6.66 16.29 3.00
CA GLY A 212 7.53 17.28 2.36
C GLY A 212 8.52 16.64 1.37
N TYR A 213 9.17 17.50 0.55
CA TYR A 213 10.15 17.07 -0.46
C TYR A 213 11.43 16.47 0.13
N ASP A 214 11.80 16.87 1.34
CA ASP A 214 13.08 16.57 1.93
C ASP A 214 13.09 15.14 2.52
N GLY A 215 13.85 14.28 1.90
CA GLY A 215 14.00 12.90 2.30
C GLY A 215 14.87 12.12 1.34
N GLY A 216 15.31 10.93 1.76
CA GLY A 216 16.04 9.97 0.93
C GLY A 216 15.09 9.00 0.25
N THR A 217 15.53 8.39 -0.85
CA THR A 217 14.86 7.26 -1.46
C THR A 217 15.87 6.22 -1.90
N GLY A 218 15.50 4.93 -1.78
CA GLY A 218 16.33 3.81 -2.22
C GLY A 218 16.47 3.66 -3.74
N ALA A 219 15.73 4.46 -4.52
CA ALA A 219 15.77 4.43 -5.98
C ALA A 219 15.13 5.70 -6.54
N SER A 220 15.91 6.73 -6.79
CA SER A 220 15.44 7.94 -7.47
C SER A 220 16.61 8.66 -8.12
N PRO A 221 16.42 9.29 -9.30
CA PRO A 221 17.41 10.17 -9.89
C PRO A 221 17.78 11.33 -8.96
N LEU A 222 19.02 11.74 -8.99
CA LEU A 222 19.51 12.85 -8.18
C LEU A 222 18.80 14.17 -8.51
N THR A 223 18.37 14.33 -9.75
CA THR A 223 17.57 15.48 -10.23
C THR A 223 16.23 15.57 -9.51
N SER A 224 15.50 14.46 -9.36
CA SER A 224 14.24 14.42 -8.60
C SER A 224 14.46 14.82 -7.14
N LEU A 225 15.49 14.25 -6.50
CA LEU A 225 15.82 14.53 -5.09
C LEU A 225 16.16 16.01 -4.83
N LYS A 226 16.70 16.70 -5.82
CA LYS A 226 17.14 18.11 -5.69
C LYS A 226 16.09 19.12 -6.12
N HIS A 227 15.19 18.76 -7.02
CA HIS A 227 14.38 19.74 -7.75
C HIS A 227 12.88 19.46 -7.75
N ALA A 228 12.42 18.29 -7.26
CA ALA A 228 11.01 17.96 -7.18
C ALA A 228 10.47 18.11 -5.75
N GLY A 229 9.16 18.35 -5.63
CA GLY A 229 8.44 18.47 -4.37
C GLY A 229 8.58 19.84 -3.69
N LEU A 230 7.72 20.07 -2.68
CA LEU A 230 7.66 21.32 -1.92
C LEU A 230 7.93 21.08 -0.42
N PRO A 231 8.35 22.12 0.32
CA PRO A 231 8.45 22.05 1.78
C PRO A 231 7.12 21.68 2.44
N TRP A 232 7.16 20.86 3.47
CA TRP A 232 5.95 20.42 4.17
C TRP A 232 5.19 21.58 4.83
N GLU A 233 5.85 22.65 5.20
CA GLU A 233 5.26 23.84 5.81
C GLU A 233 4.16 24.45 4.94
N LEU A 234 4.38 24.46 3.61
CA LEU A 234 3.39 24.97 2.65
C LEU A 234 2.15 24.07 2.58
N GLY A 235 2.37 22.79 2.31
CA GLY A 235 1.26 21.85 2.14
C GLY A 235 0.46 21.60 3.43
N LEU A 236 1.14 21.55 4.58
CA LEU A 236 0.49 21.39 5.87
C LEU A 236 -0.41 22.60 6.19
N ALA A 237 0.10 23.82 6.02
CA ALA A 237 -0.69 25.04 6.26
C ALA A 237 -1.90 25.11 5.33
N GLU A 238 -1.72 24.82 4.03
CA GLU A 238 -2.81 24.77 3.06
C GLU A 238 -3.87 23.72 3.43
N ALA A 239 -3.44 22.50 3.79
CA ALA A 239 -4.36 21.44 4.19
C ALA A 239 -5.13 21.80 5.46
N GLN A 240 -4.45 22.29 6.49
CA GLN A 240 -5.07 22.74 7.75
C GLN A 240 -6.14 23.81 7.50
N GLN A 241 -5.78 24.85 6.78
CA GLN A 241 -6.68 25.97 6.50
C GLN A 241 -7.89 25.52 5.67
N THR A 242 -7.68 24.74 4.62
CA THR A 242 -8.75 24.26 3.74
C THR A 242 -9.72 23.34 4.51
N LEU A 243 -9.19 22.43 5.33
CA LEU A 243 -10.04 21.54 6.14
C LEU A 243 -10.86 22.31 7.19
N VAL A 244 -10.28 23.32 7.82
CA VAL A 244 -11.00 24.21 8.77
C VAL A 244 -12.11 24.98 8.06
N LEU A 245 -11.79 25.65 6.94
CA LEU A 245 -12.74 26.45 6.17
C LEU A 245 -13.91 25.63 5.62
N ASN A 246 -13.69 24.34 5.35
CA ASN A 246 -14.72 23.42 4.85
C ASN A 246 -15.42 22.62 5.97
N ASN A 247 -15.14 22.90 7.24
CA ASN A 247 -15.69 22.15 8.39
C ASN A 247 -15.44 20.64 8.32
N LEU A 248 -14.24 20.26 7.87
CA LEU A 248 -13.80 18.85 7.73
C LEU A 248 -12.71 18.47 8.73
N ARG A 249 -12.08 19.46 9.37
CA ARG A 249 -10.89 19.27 10.20
C ARG A 249 -11.15 18.39 11.43
N SER A 250 -12.35 18.45 11.99
CA SER A 250 -12.75 17.63 13.14
C SER A 250 -12.72 16.14 12.90
N ARG A 251 -12.84 15.69 11.64
CA ARG A 251 -13.00 14.28 11.26
C ARG A 251 -11.70 13.55 10.96
N VAL A 252 -10.59 14.27 10.82
CA VAL A 252 -9.34 13.70 10.29
C VAL A 252 -8.15 14.19 11.11
N VAL A 253 -7.23 13.28 11.38
CA VAL A 253 -5.91 13.59 11.95
C VAL A 253 -4.99 14.07 10.82
N LEU A 254 -4.27 15.17 11.03
CA LEU A 254 -3.18 15.59 10.15
C LEU A 254 -1.85 15.08 10.66
N GLU A 255 -1.11 14.41 9.80
CA GLU A 255 0.26 13.94 10.02
C GLU A 255 1.22 14.71 9.12
N CYS A 256 2.44 14.93 9.57
CA CYS A 256 3.48 15.62 8.81
C CYS A 256 4.79 14.83 8.84
N ASP A 257 5.46 14.69 7.69
CA ASP A 257 6.84 14.23 7.59
C ASP A 257 7.65 15.09 6.58
N GLY A 258 8.97 14.92 6.58
CA GLY A 258 9.87 15.66 5.71
C GLY A 258 11.01 16.33 6.50
N GLN A 259 11.95 15.52 7.03
CA GLN A 259 13.11 15.98 7.78
C GLN A 259 12.78 16.66 9.13
N LEU A 260 11.80 16.15 9.85
CA LEU A 260 11.65 16.50 11.26
C LEU A 260 12.82 15.88 12.05
N LYS A 261 13.50 16.68 12.89
CA LYS A 261 14.72 16.29 13.60
C LYS A 261 14.75 16.74 15.05
N THR A 262 14.02 17.78 15.42
CA THR A 262 14.08 18.45 16.72
C THR A 262 12.68 18.65 17.29
N GLY A 263 12.59 18.89 18.60
CA GLY A 263 11.34 19.30 19.23
C GLY A 263 10.81 20.63 18.68
N ARG A 264 11.72 21.51 18.22
CA ARG A 264 11.35 22.75 17.53
C ARG A 264 10.64 22.48 16.21
N ASP A 265 11.11 21.53 15.38
CA ASP A 265 10.44 21.15 14.12
C ASP A 265 9.03 20.64 14.42
N VAL A 266 8.88 19.81 15.45
CA VAL A 266 7.60 19.26 15.89
C VAL A 266 6.67 20.38 16.38
N ALA A 267 7.19 21.33 17.19
CA ALA A 267 6.42 22.46 17.69
C ALA A 267 5.86 23.32 16.53
N ILE A 268 6.68 23.62 15.53
CA ILE A 268 6.23 24.41 14.36
C ILE A 268 5.19 23.62 13.55
N ALA A 269 5.40 22.33 13.30
CA ALA A 269 4.44 21.49 12.60
C ALA A 269 3.11 21.42 13.35
N CYS A 270 3.14 21.28 14.69
CA CYS A 270 1.96 21.28 15.54
C CYS A 270 1.20 22.61 15.47
N LEU A 271 1.90 23.73 15.60
CA LEU A 271 1.30 25.08 15.50
C LEU A 271 0.69 25.34 14.13
N LEU A 272 1.21 24.73 13.05
CA LEU A 272 0.65 24.77 11.70
C LEU A 272 -0.47 23.74 11.46
N GLY A 273 -0.75 22.84 12.41
CA GLY A 273 -1.92 21.98 12.40
C GLY A 273 -1.64 20.46 12.43
N ALA A 274 -0.39 20.01 12.47
CA ALA A 274 -0.09 18.58 12.59
C ALA A 274 -0.40 18.05 14.01
N GLU A 275 -0.91 16.82 14.06
CA GLU A 275 -1.22 16.07 15.29
C GLU A 275 -0.31 14.88 15.49
N GLU A 276 0.28 14.35 14.43
CA GLU A 276 1.20 13.23 14.40
C GLU A 276 2.41 13.56 13.52
N PHE A 277 3.58 12.99 13.84
CA PHE A 277 4.86 13.45 13.34
C PHE A 277 5.72 12.28 12.87
N GLY A 278 6.13 12.31 11.60
CA GLY A 278 6.92 11.26 10.95
C GLY A 278 8.42 11.57 10.87
N PHE A 279 9.26 10.61 11.27
CA PHE A 279 10.72 10.71 11.26
C PHE A 279 11.33 9.59 10.42
N SER A 280 12.19 9.90 9.46
CA SER A 280 12.90 8.90 8.66
C SER A 280 14.41 9.00 8.82
N THR A 281 15.02 10.09 8.38
CA THR A 281 16.48 10.28 8.41
C THR A 281 17.02 10.30 9.84
N ALA A 282 16.36 11.01 10.75
CA ALA A 282 16.86 11.18 12.11
C ALA A 282 17.01 9.87 12.91
N PRO A 283 16.00 8.96 12.96
CA PRO A 283 16.18 7.67 13.62
C PRO A 283 17.19 6.75 12.90
N LEU A 284 17.38 6.88 11.58
CA LEU A 284 18.46 6.16 10.90
C LEU A 284 19.85 6.69 11.29
N VAL A 285 20.00 8.00 11.45
CA VAL A 285 21.24 8.62 11.94
C VAL A 285 21.53 8.17 13.37
N ALA A 286 20.51 8.16 14.23
CA ALA A 286 20.62 7.59 15.58
C ALA A 286 21.05 6.11 15.57
N SER A 287 20.68 5.36 14.54
CA SER A 287 21.07 3.95 14.32
C SER A 287 22.43 3.80 13.61
N GLY A 288 23.15 4.89 13.30
CA GLY A 288 24.50 4.86 12.72
C GLY A 288 24.58 5.21 11.22
N CYS A 289 23.54 5.80 10.61
CA CYS A 289 23.60 6.27 9.23
C CYS A 289 24.57 7.44 9.09
N VAL A 290 25.52 7.32 8.14
CA VAL A 290 26.55 8.34 7.85
C VAL A 290 26.14 9.29 6.72
N MET A 291 24.91 9.25 6.27
CA MET A 291 24.31 10.15 5.27
C MET A 291 25.06 10.26 3.92
N MET A 292 25.64 9.16 3.45
CA MET A 292 26.33 9.11 2.14
C MET A 292 25.42 9.41 0.94
N ARG A 293 24.11 9.28 1.09
CA ARG A 293 23.11 9.47 0.02
C ARG A 293 23.27 8.55 -1.21
N ALA A 294 24.01 7.43 -1.07
CA ALA A 294 24.18 6.39 -2.07
C ALA A 294 23.25 5.16 -1.80
N CYS A 295 22.09 5.38 -1.18
CA CYS A 295 21.17 4.32 -0.72
C CYS A 295 20.65 3.43 -1.86
N HIS A 296 20.57 3.94 -3.09
CA HIS A 296 20.11 3.23 -4.27
C HIS A 296 21.14 2.24 -4.84
N LEU A 297 22.43 2.40 -4.52
CA LEU A 297 23.52 1.61 -5.11
C LEU A 297 23.76 0.25 -4.43
N ASN A 298 23.05 -0.06 -3.36
CA ASN A 298 23.26 -1.30 -2.56
C ASN A 298 24.64 -1.38 -1.87
N THR A 299 25.36 -0.28 -1.74
CA THR A 299 26.75 -0.19 -1.25
C THR A 299 26.88 0.50 0.11
N CYS A 300 25.83 0.54 0.92
CA CYS A 300 25.83 1.22 2.22
C CYS A 300 26.83 0.57 3.19
N PRO A 301 27.93 1.27 3.58
CA PRO A 301 29.01 0.67 4.35
C PRO A 301 28.63 0.34 5.80
N VAL A 302 27.57 1.00 6.32
CA VAL A 302 27.08 0.80 7.70
C VAL A 302 25.90 -0.17 7.79
N GLY A 303 25.61 -0.92 6.72
CA GLY A 303 24.60 -1.98 6.75
C GLY A 303 23.14 -1.54 6.79
N ILE A 304 22.83 -0.25 6.60
CA ILE A 304 21.45 0.25 6.70
C ILE A 304 20.69 0.12 5.37
N ALA A 305 21.22 0.69 4.28
CA ALA A 305 20.51 0.74 3.00
C ALA A 305 21.12 -0.22 1.97
N THR A 306 21.34 -1.47 2.37
CA THR A 306 21.93 -2.52 1.54
C THR A 306 21.28 -3.87 1.81
N GLN A 307 21.30 -4.76 0.81
CA GLN A 307 20.93 -6.16 0.93
C GLN A 307 22.14 -7.10 0.84
N ASP A 308 23.35 -6.53 0.64
CA ASP A 308 24.59 -7.29 0.63
C ASP A 308 24.85 -7.93 1.99
N PRO A 309 25.01 -9.27 2.09
CA PRO A 309 25.16 -9.97 3.38
C PRO A 309 26.39 -9.52 4.19
N GLU A 310 27.49 -9.17 3.52
CA GLU A 310 28.72 -8.75 4.21
C GLU A 310 28.58 -7.32 4.75
N LEU A 311 28.01 -6.40 3.96
CA LEU A 311 27.77 -5.04 4.41
C LEU A 311 26.74 -4.98 5.53
N ARG A 312 25.71 -5.84 5.52
CA ARG A 312 24.70 -5.90 6.58
C ARG A 312 25.28 -6.24 7.96
N LYS A 313 26.37 -7.01 8.04
CA LYS A 313 27.08 -7.32 9.30
C LYS A 313 27.61 -6.06 10.00
N ASN A 314 27.77 -4.96 9.27
CA ASN A 314 28.26 -3.69 9.80
C ASN A 314 27.18 -2.89 10.56
N PHE A 315 25.92 -3.32 10.54
CA PHE A 315 24.86 -2.63 11.25
C PHE A 315 25.06 -2.76 12.78
N LYS A 316 25.19 -1.62 13.44
CA LYS A 316 25.42 -1.53 14.90
C LYS A 316 24.29 -0.78 15.64
N GLY A 317 23.21 -0.45 14.96
CA GLY A 317 22.06 0.22 15.56
C GLY A 317 21.39 -0.66 16.59
N LYS A 318 20.91 -0.02 17.68
CA LYS A 318 20.14 -0.68 18.75
C LYS A 318 18.82 0.06 18.92
N PRO A 319 17.72 -0.62 19.33
CA PRO A 319 16.44 0.04 19.59
C PRO A 319 16.57 1.19 20.60
N GLU A 320 17.43 1.04 21.60
CA GLU A 320 17.67 2.06 22.64
C GLU A 320 18.17 3.39 22.06
N HIS A 321 18.96 3.36 20.99
CA HIS A 321 19.43 4.60 20.36
C HIS A 321 18.26 5.42 19.78
N VAL A 322 17.30 4.74 19.17
CA VAL A 322 16.09 5.36 18.61
C VAL A 322 15.17 5.82 19.73
N VAL A 323 14.96 4.99 20.77
CA VAL A 323 14.16 5.35 21.95
C VAL A 323 14.70 6.63 22.60
N ASN A 324 16.01 6.70 22.87
CA ASN A 324 16.64 7.88 23.45
C ASN A 324 16.51 9.11 22.55
N PHE A 325 16.66 8.94 21.24
CA PHE A 325 16.45 10.05 20.29
C PHE A 325 15.02 10.59 20.37
N MET A 326 14.01 9.73 20.35
CA MET A 326 12.60 10.13 20.45
C MET A 326 12.29 10.80 21.80
N PHE A 327 12.89 10.30 22.89
CA PHE A 327 12.80 10.92 24.21
C PHE A 327 13.35 12.37 24.19
N PHE A 328 14.53 12.59 23.62
CA PHE A 328 15.11 13.94 23.56
C PHE A 328 14.28 14.90 22.72
N VAL A 329 13.72 14.45 21.58
CA VAL A 329 12.81 15.27 20.76
C VAL A 329 11.55 15.63 21.54
N ALA A 330 10.96 14.67 22.25
CA ALA A 330 9.77 14.92 23.07
C ALA A 330 10.06 15.84 24.27
N GLN A 331 11.22 15.69 24.89
CA GLN A 331 11.62 16.55 26.01
C GLN A 331 11.87 18.00 25.57
N GLU A 332 12.56 18.21 24.44
CA GLU A 332 12.71 19.54 23.84
C GLU A 332 11.34 20.17 23.50
N LEU A 333 10.41 19.36 22.96
CA LEU A 333 9.05 19.83 22.70
C LEU A 333 8.35 20.27 24.00
N ARG A 334 8.47 19.51 25.09
CA ARG A 334 7.91 19.87 26.41
C ARG A 334 8.43 21.22 26.90
N GLU A 335 9.72 21.48 26.76
CA GLU A 335 10.33 22.75 27.14
C GLU A 335 9.77 23.93 26.32
N ILE A 336 9.58 23.72 25.03
CA ILE A 336 8.94 24.73 24.15
C ILE A 336 7.48 24.93 24.53
N MET A 337 6.73 23.86 24.80
CA MET A 337 5.33 23.91 25.25
C MET A 337 5.21 24.69 26.57
N ALA A 338 6.08 24.37 27.56
CA ALA A 338 6.13 25.08 28.84
C ALA A 338 6.34 26.58 28.64
N ASN A 339 7.30 26.97 27.80
CA ASN A 339 7.59 28.38 27.50
C ASN A 339 6.42 29.11 26.82
N LEU A 340 5.69 28.41 25.93
CA LEU A 340 4.52 28.95 25.20
C LEU A 340 3.23 28.91 26.00
N GLY A 341 3.20 28.20 27.14
CA GLY A 341 2.05 28.09 28.04
C GLY A 341 1.05 27.01 27.65
N PHE A 342 1.47 25.95 26.95
CA PHE A 342 0.62 24.81 26.57
C PHE A 342 0.85 23.61 27.50
N ARG A 343 -0.23 23.06 28.06
CA ARG A 343 -0.19 21.86 28.90
C ARG A 343 -0.18 20.57 28.09
N THR A 344 -0.85 20.57 26.94
CA THR A 344 -0.96 19.40 26.07
C THR A 344 -0.65 19.77 24.63
N VAL A 345 -0.18 18.80 23.83
CA VAL A 345 -0.02 18.95 22.37
C VAL A 345 -1.35 19.36 21.73
N GLU A 346 -2.47 18.83 22.24
CA GLU A 346 -3.80 19.16 21.74
C GLU A 346 -4.15 20.64 21.83
N GLU A 347 -3.71 21.32 22.90
CA GLU A 347 -3.91 22.77 23.06
C GLU A 347 -3.10 23.57 22.03
N MET A 348 -1.94 23.02 21.62
CA MET A 348 -1.01 23.70 20.69
C MET A 348 -1.41 23.55 19.21
N ILE A 349 -2.20 22.51 18.84
CA ILE A 349 -2.53 22.20 17.44
C ILE A 349 -3.22 23.38 16.76
N GLY A 350 -2.65 23.83 15.64
CA GLY A 350 -3.22 24.88 14.81
C GLY A 350 -3.18 26.29 15.41
N GLN A 351 -2.35 26.53 16.42
CA GLN A 351 -2.18 27.83 17.05
C GLN A 351 -1.11 28.69 16.34
N SER A 352 -1.25 28.83 15.01
CA SER A 352 -0.27 29.52 14.15
C SER A 352 0.05 30.96 14.55
N GLN A 353 -0.85 31.64 15.31
CA GLN A 353 -0.58 32.98 15.87
C GLN A 353 0.60 33.03 16.86
N LYS A 354 1.02 31.87 17.38
CA LYS A 354 2.23 31.77 18.23
C LYS A 354 3.52 31.79 17.39
N LEU A 355 3.42 31.87 16.08
CA LEU A 355 4.53 31.99 15.14
C LEU A 355 4.52 33.35 14.45
N LYS A 356 5.70 33.90 14.19
CA LYS A 356 5.92 35.10 13.34
C LYS A 356 7.15 34.91 12.44
N ALA A 357 7.14 35.54 11.26
CA ALA A 357 8.32 35.64 10.45
C ALA A 357 9.41 36.45 11.16
N LYS A 358 10.67 36.03 11.04
CA LYS A 358 11.83 36.80 11.51
C LYS A 358 11.96 38.08 10.69
N LYS A 359 12.21 39.19 11.35
CA LYS A 359 12.48 40.51 10.70
C LYS A 359 13.99 40.73 10.57
N GLY A 360 14.38 41.54 9.58
CA GLY A 360 15.79 41.98 9.40
C GLY A 360 16.70 40.90 8.82
N VAL A 361 16.16 39.93 8.11
CA VAL A 361 16.96 38.94 7.36
C VAL A 361 17.47 39.61 6.07
N GLU A 362 18.77 39.86 6.01
CA GLU A 362 19.40 40.53 4.87
C GLU A 362 19.83 39.59 3.73
N ASP A 363 19.67 38.26 3.90
CA ASP A 363 20.02 37.30 2.86
C ASP A 363 19.15 37.52 1.62
N TYR A 364 19.79 37.71 0.46
CA TYR A 364 19.13 38.00 -0.81
C TYR A 364 18.10 36.94 -1.25
N LYS A 365 18.29 35.69 -0.84
CA LYS A 365 17.37 34.58 -1.15
C LYS A 365 16.08 34.64 -0.33
N VAL A 366 16.10 35.32 0.80
CA VAL A 366 14.98 35.38 1.74
C VAL A 366 14.29 36.73 1.71
N LYS A 367 14.99 37.74 1.18
CA LYS A 367 14.47 39.11 1.06
C LYS A 367 13.22 39.11 0.16
N GLY A 368 12.08 39.48 0.73
CA GLY A 368 10.81 39.54 0.01
C GLY A 368 9.92 38.26 0.14
N ILE A 369 10.36 37.22 0.85
CA ILE A 369 9.47 36.09 1.15
C ILE A 369 8.41 36.55 2.15
N ASN A 370 7.14 36.43 1.76
CA ASN A 370 5.99 36.67 2.64
C ASN A 370 5.46 35.33 3.17
N LEU A 371 5.44 35.16 4.49
CA LEU A 371 4.96 33.97 5.18
C LEU A 371 3.54 34.15 5.76
N ASP A 372 2.86 35.25 5.51
CA ASP A 372 1.56 35.57 6.10
C ASP A 372 0.51 34.48 5.75
N ASN A 373 0.53 33.98 4.51
CA ASN A 373 -0.39 32.94 4.08
C ASN A 373 -0.18 31.61 4.82
N ILE A 374 1.08 31.24 5.12
CA ILE A 374 1.40 30.03 5.89
C ILE A 374 0.90 30.20 7.35
N LEU A 375 1.05 31.40 7.90
CA LEU A 375 0.67 31.73 9.28
C LEU A 375 -0.81 32.08 9.45
N TYR A 376 -1.55 32.23 8.34
CA TYR A 376 -2.97 32.55 8.39
C TYR A 376 -3.74 31.52 9.21
N LYS A 377 -4.47 32.00 10.23
CA LYS A 377 -5.39 31.21 11.02
C LYS A 377 -6.81 31.57 10.60
N PRO A 378 -7.58 30.64 10.02
CA PRO A 378 -8.99 30.89 9.70
C PRO A 378 -9.75 31.33 10.95
N LYS A 379 -10.57 32.37 10.86
CA LYS A 379 -11.38 32.83 11.99
C LYS A 379 -12.35 31.72 12.38
N SER A 380 -12.27 31.28 13.64
CA SER A 380 -13.22 30.32 14.20
C SER A 380 -14.56 30.98 14.43
N ASN A 381 -15.63 30.38 13.91
CA ASN A 381 -16.94 30.47 14.54
C ASN A 381 -17.12 29.19 15.38
N LYS A 382 -18.15 29.11 16.24
CA LYS A 382 -18.34 27.99 17.19
C LYS A 382 -18.33 26.57 16.56
N THR A 383 -18.36 26.45 15.23
CA THR A 383 -18.42 25.19 14.48
C THR A 383 -17.06 24.77 13.96
N TYR A 384 -16.03 25.61 14.02
CA TYR A 384 -14.72 25.27 13.48
C TYR A 384 -13.83 24.63 14.53
N HIS A 385 -13.33 23.45 14.19
CA HIS A 385 -12.34 22.74 14.98
C HIS A 385 -10.98 22.86 14.29
N TYR A 386 -9.92 23.03 15.06
CA TYR A 386 -8.54 23.12 14.55
C TYR A 386 -7.78 21.79 14.64
N ARG A 387 -8.39 20.76 15.21
CA ARG A 387 -7.87 19.40 15.37
C ARG A 387 -8.96 18.35 15.20
N ASN A 388 -8.54 17.09 15.17
CA ASN A 388 -9.49 15.97 15.19
C ASN A 388 -10.24 15.93 16.54
N THR A 389 -11.54 15.77 16.49
CA THR A 389 -12.43 15.70 17.69
C THR A 389 -13.50 14.63 17.54
N GLU A 390 -13.65 14.03 16.35
CA GLU A 390 -14.64 13.01 16.10
C GLU A 390 -14.11 11.93 15.14
N PRO A 391 -14.47 10.65 15.33
CA PRO A 391 -14.05 9.58 14.44
C PRO A 391 -14.80 9.63 13.12
N GLN A 392 -14.20 9.08 12.06
CA GLN A 392 -14.88 8.85 10.78
C GLN A 392 -15.95 7.75 10.91
N ASN A 393 -17.10 7.96 10.31
CA ASN A 393 -18.14 6.96 10.20
C ASN A 393 -18.05 6.21 8.86
N HIS A 394 -17.48 5.01 8.89
CA HIS A 394 -17.30 4.18 7.70
C HIS A 394 -18.56 3.41 7.27
N ASN A 395 -19.69 3.52 7.99
CA ASN A 395 -20.99 2.89 7.68
C ASN A 395 -20.92 1.35 7.52
N LEU A 396 -20.05 0.66 8.24
CA LEU A 396 -19.87 -0.79 8.11
C LEU A 396 -21.02 -1.63 8.67
N LYS A 397 -21.87 -1.09 9.55
CA LYS A 397 -22.92 -1.86 10.27
C LYS A 397 -23.91 -2.63 9.37
N LYS A 398 -24.04 -2.22 8.11
CA LYS A 398 -25.03 -2.77 7.16
C LYS A 398 -24.42 -3.63 6.05
N VAL A 399 -23.10 -3.93 6.10
CA VAL A 399 -22.47 -4.74 5.05
C VAL A 399 -22.90 -6.20 5.14
N LEU A 400 -23.05 -6.85 3.98
CA LEU A 400 -23.54 -8.23 3.85
C LEU A 400 -22.67 -9.24 4.62
N ASP A 401 -21.37 -8.98 4.73
CA ASP A 401 -20.40 -9.85 5.40
C ASP A 401 -20.77 -10.18 6.86
N PHE A 402 -21.43 -9.29 7.59
CA PHE A 402 -21.85 -9.60 8.97
C PHE A 402 -22.92 -10.70 9.03
N LYS A 403 -23.83 -10.71 8.06
CA LYS A 403 -24.81 -11.80 7.92
C LYS A 403 -24.08 -13.11 7.59
N ILE A 404 -23.16 -13.06 6.62
CA ILE A 404 -22.38 -14.24 6.22
C ILE A 404 -21.54 -14.76 7.39
N LEU A 405 -20.85 -13.90 8.15
CA LEU A 405 -20.06 -14.28 9.33
C LEU A 405 -20.90 -14.99 10.38
N LYS A 406 -22.11 -14.48 10.65
CA LYS A 406 -23.03 -15.11 11.62
C LYS A 406 -23.36 -16.55 11.22
N GLU A 407 -23.64 -16.77 9.93
CA GLU A 407 -24.03 -18.08 9.40
C GLU A 407 -22.81 -19.01 9.19
N SER A 408 -21.60 -18.46 8.96
CA SER A 408 -20.38 -19.23 8.71
C SER A 408 -19.48 -19.45 9.93
N LYS A 409 -19.89 -19.01 11.13
CA LYS A 409 -19.07 -19.05 12.35
C LYS A 409 -18.48 -20.43 12.67
N LEU A 410 -19.26 -21.50 12.50
CA LEU A 410 -18.79 -22.86 12.72
C LEU A 410 -17.75 -23.30 11.68
N SER A 411 -17.97 -22.91 10.41
CA SER A 411 -17.05 -23.18 9.33
C SER A 411 -15.68 -22.54 9.59
N ILE A 412 -15.68 -21.28 10.01
CA ILE A 412 -14.44 -20.53 10.28
C ILE A 412 -13.74 -21.09 11.52
N ASN A 413 -14.44 -21.28 12.64
CA ASN A 413 -13.80 -21.66 13.91
C ASN A 413 -13.38 -23.14 13.94
N LYS A 414 -14.20 -24.04 13.41
CA LYS A 414 -14.01 -25.50 13.50
C LYS A 414 -13.59 -26.16 12.19
N LYS A 415 -13.38 -25.37 11.13
CA LYS A 415 -13.01 -25.86 9.78
C LYS A 415 -14.01 -26.84 9.18
N ILE A 416 -15.30 -26.70 9.53
CA ILE A 416 -16.38 -27.55 9.03
C ILE A 416 -16.79 -27.06 7.64
N LYS A 417 -16.79 -27.93 6.65
CA LYS A 417 -17.22 -27.62 5.29
C LYS A 417 -18.68 -27.16 5.27
N THR A 418 -18.91 -25.95 4.76
CA THR A 418 -20.24 -25.31 4.77
C THR A 418 -20.50 -24.65 3.41
N SER A 419 -21.74 -24.75 2.93
CA SER A 419 -22.20 -24.06 1.71
C SER A 419 -23.41 -23.19 2.07
N LEU A 420 -23.34 -21.90 1.68
CA LEU A 420 -24.37 -20.91 1.95
C LEU A 420 -24.72 -20.16 0.67
N GLU A 421 -25.98 -19.71 0.56
CA GLU A 421 -26.48 -18.98 -0.60
C GLU A 421 -27.05 -17.63 -0.17
N PHE A 422 -26.74 -16.58 -0.96
CA PHE A 422 -27.16 -15.22 -0.71
C PHE A 422 -27.61 -14.53 -2.00
N LYS A 423 -28.53 -13.59 -1.88
CA LYS A 423 -28.78 -12.60 -2.93
C LYS A 423 -27.81 -11.45 -2.76
N ILE A 424 -27.34 -10.90 -3.87
CA ILE A 424 -26.40 -9.78 -3.88
C ILE A 424 -26.87 -8.67 -4.82
N LYS A 425 -26.56 -7.42 -4.45
CA LYS A 425 -26.85 -6.22 -5.24
C LYS A 425 -25.57 -5.44 -5.48
N ASN A 426 -25.56 -4.58 -6.48
CA ASN A 426 -24.43 -3.70 -6.80
C ASN A 426 -24.08 -2.68 -5.69
N THR A 427 -24.95 -2.52 -4.70
CA THR A 427 -24.69 -1.73 -3.49
C THR A 427 -23.92 -2.52 -2.43
N ASP A 428 -23.82 -3.84 -2.54
CA ASP A 428 -23.07 -4.71 -1.64
C ASP A 428 -21.61 -4.75 -2.12
N ARG A 429 -20.79 -3.85 -1.55
CA ARG A 429 -19.37 -3.67 -1.92
C ARG A 429 -18.45 -4.43 -0.97
N SER A 430 -17.26 -4.77 -1.46
CA SER A 430 -16.16 -5.42 -0.70
C SER A 430 -16.57 -6.71 0.01
N VAL A 431 -17.58 -7.42 -0.54
CA VAL A 431 -18.07 -8.67 0.03
C VAL A 431 -16.99 -9.73 0.02
N GLY A 432 -16.74 -10.36 1.18
CA GLY A 432 -15.67 -11.32 1.40
C GLY A 432 -14.46 -10.77 2.15
N ALA A 433 -14.28 -9.43 2.22
CA ALA A 433 -13.12 -8.81 2.86
C ALA A 433 -13.12 -8.98 4.39
N ILE A 434 -14.25 -8.76 5.06
CA ILE A 434 -14.37 -8.95 6.52
C ILE A 434 -14.23 -10.44 6.88
N ILE A 435 -14.82 -11.32 6.08
CA ILE A 435 -14.71 -12.78 6.27
C ILE A 435 -13.26 -13.22 6.18
N SER A 436 -12.54 -12.71 5.19
CA SER A 436 -11.12 -13.00 4.98
C SER A 436 -10.25 -12.49 6.13
N ASN A 437 -10.57 -11.32 6.68
CA ASN A 437 -9.90 -10.80 7.87
C ASN A 437 -10.10 -11.72 9.08
N GLU A 438 -11.33 -12.17 9.37
CA GLU A 438 -11.60 -13.08 10.49
C GLU A 438 -10.88 -14.41 10.32
N ILE A 439 -10.87 -14.97 9.11
CA ILE A 439 -10.10 -16.19 8.80
C ILE A 439 -8.61 -15.95 9.03
N SER A 440 -8.06 -14.83 8.56
CA SER A 440 -6.64 -14.48 8.72
C SER A 440 -6.25 -14.27 10.19
N LYS A 441 -7.10 -13.62 11.00
CA LYS A 441 -6.87 -13.44 12.44
C LYS A 441 -6.80 -14.78 13.18
N LEU A 442 -7.68 -15.74 12.83
CA LEU A 442 -7.76 -17.03 13.50
C LEU A 442 -6.75 -18.07 13.00
N HIS A 443 -6.47 -18.06 11.71
CA HIS A 443 -5.72 -19.14 11.05
C HIS A 443 -4.41 -18.67 10.39
N GLY A 444 -4.09 -17.38 10.48
CA GLY A 444 -2.88 -16.79 9.89
C GLY A 444 -2.86 -16.91 8.36
N GLU A 445 -1.66 -16.95 7.79
CA GLU A 445 -1.43 -17.11 6.35
C GLU A 445 -1.96 -18.44 5.80
N LYS A 446 -1.98 -19.48 6.63
CA LYS A 446 -2.43 -20.82 6.21
C LYS A 446 -3.89 -20.87 5.81
N GLY A 447 -4.71 -19.98 6.36
CA GLY A 447 -6.16 -19.95 6.13
C GLY A 447 -6.86 -21.24 6.50
N LEU A 448 -7.92 -21.58 5.76
CA LEU A 448 -8.71 -22.79 5.93
C LEU A 448 -8.32 -23.85 4.87
N PRO A 449 -8.65 -25.15 5.08
CA PRO A 449 -8.58 -26.15 4.03
C PRO A 449 -9.37 -25.73 2.77
N ARG A 450 -8.95 -26.23 1.61
CA ARG A 450 -9.58 -25.86 0.32
C ARG A 450 -11.09 -26.06 0.35
N GLU A 451 -11.85 -25.06 -0.11
CA GLU A 451 -13.31 -25.10 -0.20
C GLU A 451 -14.04 -25.43 1.12
N THR A 452 -13.51 -24.97 2.25
CA THR A 452 -14.15 -25.13 3.55
C THR A 452 -15.42 -24.28 3.65
N LEU A 453 -15.36 -23.02 3.20
CA LEU A 453 -16.52 -22.13 3.15
C LEU A 453 -16.87 -21.81 1.69
N ASN A 454 -18.00 -22.32 1.24
CA ASN A 454 -18.52 -22.12 -0.11
C ASN A 454 -19.68 -21.14 -0.07
N LEU A 455 -19.52 -19.99 -0.69
CA LEU A 455 -20.54 -18.95 -0.77
C LEU A 455 -21.02 -18.79 -2.21
N THR A 456 -22.31 -18.91 -2.41
CA THR A 456 -22.97 -18.70 -3.71
C THR A 456 -23.83 -17.45 -3.64
N PHE A 457 -23.71 -16.60 -4.65
CA PHE A 457 -24.44 -15.34 -4.74
C PHE A 457 -25.25 -15.31 -6.04
N GLU A 458 -26.47 -14.81 -5.96
CA GLU A 458 -27.32 -14.58 -7.12
C GLU A 458 -27.63 -13.09 -7.25
N GLY A 459 -27.25 -12.48 -8.38
CA GLY A 459 -27.48 -11.07 -8.68
C GLY A 459 -26.25 -10.34 -9.22
N SER A 460 -26.21 -9.02 -9.06
CA SER A 460 -25.10 -8.17 -9.49
C SER A 460 -24.27 -7.76 -8.27
N ALA A 461 -23.02 -8.21 -8.20
CA ALA A 461 -22.12 -7.83 -7.11
C ALA A 461 -21.58 -6.42 -7.29
N GLY A 462 -21.41 -5.69 -6.18
CA GLY A 462 -20.81 -4.36 -6.16
C GLY A 462 -19.29 -4.39 -6.35
N GLN A 463 -18.67 -3.22 -6.25
CA GLN A 463 -17.22 -3.05 -6.39
C GLN A 463 -16.46 -3.89 -5.36
N SER A 464 -15.26 -4.35 -5.75
CA SER A 464 -14.34 -5.11 -4.89
C SER A 464 -14.92 -6.42 -4.33
N PHE A 465 -15.83 -7.08 -5.05
CA PHE A 465 -16.29 -8.41 -4.67
C PHE A 465 -15.11 -9.39 -4.62
N GLY A 466 -14.99 -10.14 -3.53
CA GLY A 466 -13.91 -11.09 -3.34
C GLY A 466 -12.54 -10.46 -3.07
N ALA A 467 -12.47 -9.14 -2.80
CA ALA A 467 -11.20 -8.50 -2.47
C ALA A 467 -10.54 -9.14 -1.25
N PHE A 468 -9.23 -9.40 -1.35
CA PHE A 468 -8.39 -10.02 -0.32
C PHE A 468 -8.82 -11.44 0.11
N SER A 469 -9.66 -12.11 -0.66
CA SER A 469 -10.18 -13.45 -0.31
C SER A 469 -9.05 -14.46 -0.07
N VAL A 470 -9.16 -15.16 1.07
CA VAL A 470 -8.12 -16.05 1.59
C VAL A 470 -8.36 -17.51 1.27
N LYS A 471 -7.33 -18.33 1.45
CA LYS A 471 -7.38 -19.77 1.26
C LYS A 471 -8.50 -20.42 2.09
N GLY A 472 -9.25 -21.32 1.44
CA GLY A 472 -10.40 -22.04 2.02
C GLY A 472 -11.75 -21.39 1.77
N LEU A 473 -11.76 -20.10 1.34
CA LEU A 473 -12.97 -19.40 0.92
C LEU A 473 -13.16 -19.59 -0.59
N LYS A 474 -14.34 -20.05 -1.00
CA LYS A 474 -14.81 -20.12 -2.38
C LYS A 474 -16.05 -19.26 -2.52
N MET A 475 -16.05 -18.36 -3.50
CA MET A 475 -17.15 -17.45 -3.77
C MET A 475 -17.55 -17.55 -5.24
N THR A 476 -18.84 -17.82 -5.48
CA THR A 476 -19.40 -17.94 -6.85
C THR A 476 -20.53 -16.95 -7.03
N VAL A 477 -20.49 -16.14 -8.08
CA VAL A 477 -21.57 -15.24 -8.47
C VAL A 477 -22.29 -15.80 -9.71
N PHE A 478 -23.59 -15.99 -9.61
CA PHE A 478 -24.49 -16.18 -10.74
C PHE A 478 -25.08 -14.82 -11.12
N GLY A 479 -24.44 -14.14 -12.06
CA GLY A 479 -24.75 -12.78 -12.43
C GLY A 479 -23.55 -12.07 -13.04
N ASN A 480 -23.28 -10.85 -12.56
CA ASN A 480 -22.15 -10.06 -12.96
C ASN A 480 -21.46 -9.42 -11.73
N THR A 481 -20.23 -8.96 -11.92
CA THR A 481 -19.47 -8.25 -10.89
C THR A 481 -19.00 -6.89 -11.42
N ASN A 482 -18.92 -5.92 -10.53
CA ASN A 482 -18.44 -4.58 -10.82
C ASN A 482 -16.89 -4.54 -10.80
N ASP A 483 -16.30 -3.34 -10.85
CA ASP A 483 -14.86 -3.10 -10.86
C ASP A 483 -14.16 -3.68 -9.62
N TYR A 484 -12.86 -3.90 -9.72
CA TYR A 484 -11.97 -4.38 -8.66
C TYR A 484 -12.29 -5.80 -8.14
N PHE A 485 -12.97 -6.63 -8.95
CA PHE A 485 -13.21 -8.03 -8.62
C PHE A 485 -11.90 -8.73 -8.23
N GLY A 486 -11.88 -9.38 -7.06
CA GLY A 486 -10.71 -10.12 -6.61
C GLY A 486 -9.44 -9.31 -6.36
N LYS A 487 -9.54 -7.97 -6.16
CA LYS A 487 -8.39 -7.12 -5.80
C LYS A 487 -7.64 -7.72 -4.61
N GLY A 488 -6.31 -7.89 -4.75
CA GLY A 488 -5.49 -8.44 -3.67
C GLY A 488 -5.84 -9.88 -3.27
N LEU A 489 -6.43 -10.67 -4.17
CA LEU A 489 -6.79 -12.07 -3.91
C LEU A 489 -5.64 -12.81 -3.22
N SER A 490 -5.88 -13.40 -2.06
CA SER A 490 -4.88 -13.93 -1.13
C SER A 490 -4.99 -15.45 -0.90
N GLY A 491 -5.51 -16.19 -1.90
CA GLY A 491 -5.58 -17.67 -1.86
C GLY A 491 -6.98 -18.26 -2.00
N GLY A 492 -8.02 -17.44 -2.08
CA GLY A 492 -9.40 -17.86 -2.32
C GLY A 492 -9.65 -18.37 -3.75
N ILE A 493 -10.84 -18.93 -3.95
CA ILE A 493 -11.34 -19.33 -5.28
C ILE A 493 -12.54 -18.46 -5.61
N LEU A 494 -12.45 -17.71 -6.70
CA LEU A 494 -13.52 -16.84 -7.18
C LEU A 494 -14.05 -17.33 -8.52
N SER A 495 -15.35 -17.33 -8.71
CA SER A 495 -15.95 -17.64 -10.00
C SER A 495 -17.14 -16.75 -10.31
N VAL A 496 -17.24 -16.34 -11.59
CA VAL A 496 -18.37 -15.58 -12.12
C VAL A 496 -19.02 -16.42 -13.24
N ARG A 497 -20.30 -16.64 -13.12
CA ARG A 497 -21.12 -17.39 -14.07
C ARG A 497 -22.28 -16.54 -14.55
N ILE A 498 -22.65 -16.69 -15.80
CA ILE A 498 -23.87 -16.05 -16.30
C ILE A 498 -25.09 -16.52 -15.50
N PRO A 499 -26.13 -15.69 -15.35
CA PRO A 499 -27.36 -16.09 -14.67
C PRO A 499 -27.95 -17.35 -15.28
N LYS A 500 -28.49 -18.24 -14.45
CA LYS A 500 -29.01 -19.56 -14.89
C LYS A 500 -30.05 -19.50 -16.02
N LYS A 501 -30.79 -18.38 -16.10
CA LYS A 501 -31.85 -18.16 -17.11
C LYS A 501 -31.38 -17.33 -18.32
N SER A 502 -30.10 -17.01 -18.42
CA SER A 502 -29.56 -16.18 -19.51
C SER A 502 -29.51 -16.96 -20.80
N THR A 503 -29.85 -16.28 -21.89
CA THR A 503 -29.85 -16.83 -23.27
C THR A 503 -28.70 -16.26 -24.10
N PHE A 504 -27.94 -15.27 -23.60
CA PHE A 504 -26.83 -14.66 -24.34
C PHE A 504 -25.56 -15.54 -24.27
N GLU A 505 -24.67 -15.30 -25.23
CA GLU A 505 -23.34 -15.95 -25.29
C GLU A 505 -22.39 -15.22 -24.34
N SER A 506 -21.87 -15.92 -23.31
CA SER A 506 -21.00 -15.33 -22.28
C SER A 506 -19.74 -14.69 -22.87
N GLU A 507 -19.14 -15.35 -23.82
CA GLU A 507 -17.89 -14.95 -24.50
C GLU A 507 -18.00 -13.66 -25.33
N LYS A 508 -19.21 -13.17 -25.54
CA LYS A 508 -19.47 -11.91 -26.27
C LYS A 508 -19.88 -10.76 -25.35
N ASN A 509 -19.98 -11.01 -24.05
CA ASN A 509 -20.52 -10.05 -23.09
C ASN A 509 -19.57 -9.80 -21.92
N ILE A 510 -19.46 -8.54 -21.50
CA ILE A 510 -18.71 -8.15 -20.31
C ILE A 510 -19.57 -8.51 -19.09
N ILE A 511 -19.03 -9.38 -18.22
CA ILE A 511 -19.68 -9.79 -16.98
C ILE A 511 -18.87 -9.44 -15.73
N THR A 512 -17.65 -9.00 -15.90
CA THR A 512 -16.77 -8.52 -14.81
C THR A 512 -16.25 -7.15 -15.20
N GLY A 513 -16.29 -6.19 -14.28
CA GLY A 513 -15.84 -4.82 -14.51
C GLY A 513 -14.33 -4.68 -14.69
N ASN A 514 -13.85 -3.44 -14.63
CA ASN A 514 -12.45 -3.08 -14.82
C ASN A 514 -11.58 -3.45 -13.61
N VAL A 515 -10.26 -3.48 -13.83
CA VAL A 515 -9.24 -3.63 -12.77
C VAL A 515 -9.42 -4.93 -11.95
N ALA A 516 -9.98 -5.97 -12.57
CA ALA A 516 -10.16 -7.26 -11.92
C ALA A 516 -8.81 -7.93 -11.61
N LEU A 517 -8.69 -8.55 -10.43
CA LEU A 517 -7.49 -9.22 -9.92
C LEU A 517 -6.26 -8.33 -9.75
N TYR A 518 -6.46 -7.03 -9.58
CA TYR A 518 -5.37 -6.09 -9.35
C TYR A 518 -4.56 -6.47 -8.10
N GLY A 519 -3.25 -6.64 -8.26
CA GLY A 519 -2.36 -7.00 -7.15
C GLY A 519 -2.66 -8.34 -6.49
N ALA A 520 -3.34 -9.26 -7.15
CA ALA A 520 -3.60 -10.61 -6.65
C ALA A 520 -2.30 -11.37 -6.40
N ILE A 521 -2.16 -12.01 -5.22
CA ILE A 521 -0.90 -12.66 -4.80
C ILE A 521 -0.99 -14.18 -4.78
N ALA A 522 -2.18 -14.74 -4.70
CA ALA A 522 -2.43 -16.18 -4.67
C ALA A 522 -3.91 -16.46 -4.93
N GLY A 523 -4.26 -17.72 -5.21
CA GLY A 523 -5.64 -18.14 -5.41
C GLY A 523 -6.00 -18.35 -6.87
N GLU A 524 -7.29 -18.52 -7.12
CA GLU A 524 -7.80 -18.89 -8.43
C GLU A 524 -9.02 -18.05 -8.79
N ALA A 525 -9.14 -17.63 -10.05
CA ALA A 525 -10.30 -16.91 -10.56
C ALA A 525 -10.76 -17.46 -11.93
N TYR A 526 -12.06 -17.66 -12.07
CA TYR A 526 -12.67 -18.25 -13.26
C TYR A 526 -13.85 -17.39 -13.70
N ILE A 527 -13.74 -16.74 -14.86
CA ILE A 527 -14.70 -15.77 -15.37
C ILE A 527 -15.30 -16.28 -16.67
N ASN A 528 -16.59 -16.66 -16.64
CA ASN A 528 -17.34 -17.13 -17.80
C ASN A 528 -17.93 -15.93 -18.55
N GLY A 529 -17.11 -15.28 -19.34
CA GLY A 529 -17.37 -14.09 -20.13
C GLY A 529 -16.18 -13.14 -20.16
N ILE A 530 -16.40 -11.91 -20.61
CA ILE A 530 -15.37 -10.90 -20.79
C ILE A 530 -15.21 -10.10 -19.48
N ALA A 531 -13.96 -9.81 -19.12
CA ALA A 531 -13.60 -8.79 -18.11
C ALA A 531 -13.24 -7.47 -18.81
N GLY A 532 -13.42 -6.36 -18.09
CA GLY A 532 -13.09 -5.03 -18.59
C GLY A 532 -11.59 -4.77 -18.70
N GLU A 533 -11.22 -3.48 -18.68
CA GLU A 533 -9.86 -2.96 -18.80
C GLU A 533 -8.98 -3.37 -17.59
N ARG A 534 -7.65 -3.45 -17.81
CA ARG A 534 -6.64 -3.66 -16.75
C ARG A 534 -6.82 -4.97 -15.96
N PHE A 535 -7.17 -6.04 -16.66
CA PHE A 535 -7.27 -7.37 -16.07
C PHE A 535 -5.89 -7.87 -15.59
N CYS A 536 -5.80 -8.40 -14.36
CA CYS A 536 -4.58 -8.97 -13.77
C CYS A 536 -3.38 -8.02 -13.67
N VAL A 537 -3.60 -6.69 -13.65
CA VAL A 537 -2.51 -5.74 -13.44
C VAL A 537 -1.84 -6.04 -12.09
N ARG A 538 -0.51 -6.15 -12.09
CA ARG A 538 0.26 -6.49 -10.87
C ARG A 538 -0.09 -7.83 -10.24
N ASN A 539 -0.66 -8.76 -10.97
CA ASN A 539 -0.77 -10.14 -10.50
C ASN A 539 0.63 -10.68 -10.17
N SER A 540 0.79 -11.27 -9.00
CA SER A 540 2.06 -11.81 -8.52
C SER A 540 2.01 -13.29 -8.13
N GLY A 541 0.85 -13.96 -8.29
CA GLY A 541 0.79 -15.40 -7.95
C GLY A 541 -0.57 -16.07 -8.15
N SER A 542 -1.63 -15.34 -8.50
CA SER A 542 -2.92 -15.97 -8.76
C SER A 542 -2.99 -16.64 -10.14
N LYS A 543 -3.86 -17.63 -10.26
CA LYS A 543 -4.22 -18.28 -11.53
C LYS A 543 -5.59 -17.76 -11.98
N ALA A 544 -5.67 -17.29 -13.21
CA ALA A 544 -6.91 -16.73 -13.74
C ALA A 544 -7.25 -17.31 -15.11
N VAL A 545 -8.54 -17.60 -15.34
CA VAL A 545 -9.09 -17.96 -16.66
C VAL A 545 -10.25 -17.03 -16.97
N VAL A 546 -10.25 -16.46 -18.18
CA VAL A 546 -11.25 -15.51 -18.66
C VAL A 546 -11.52 -15.72 -20.16
N GLU A 547 -12.73 -15.41 -20.61
CA GLU A 547 -13.14 -15.63 -22.00
C GLU A 547 -12.92 -14.40 -22.92
N GLY A 548 -12.29 -13.36 -22.41
CA GLY A 548 -11.87 -12.14 -23.12
C GLY A 548 -11.58 -11.02 -22.14
N ILE A 549 -10.82 -10.01 -22.57
CA ILE A 549 -10.44 -8.86 -21.73
C ILE A 549 -10.38 -7.56 -22.57
N GLY A 550 -10.47 -6.43 -21.90
CA GLY A 550 -10.22 -5.11 -22.47
C GLY A 550 -8.73 -4.77 -22.58
N ASP A 551 -8.41 -3.49 -22.74
CA ASP A 551 -7.05 -2.96 -22.88
C ASP A 551 -6.23 -3.12 -21.59
N HIS A 552 -4.90 -3.11 -21.71
CA HIS A 552 -3.95 -3.10 -20.60
C HIS A 552 -3.94 -4.37 -19.71
N GLY A 553 -4.26 -5.53 -20.30
CA GLY A 553 -4.21 -6.81 -19.59
C GLY A 553 -2.79 -7.19 -19.16
N CYS A 554 -2.62 -7.76 -17.95
CA CYS A 554 -1.35 -8.24 -17.39
C CYS A 554 -0.23 -7.20 -17.27
N GLU A 555 -0.55 -5.88 -17.30
CA GLU A 555 0.47 -4.85 -17.10
C GLU A 555 1.17 -5.02 -15.74
N TYR A 556 2.51 -4.88 -15.74
CA TYR A 556 3.36 -4.98 -14.55
C TYR A 556 3.17 -6.28 -13.74
N MET A 557 2.69 -7.34 -14.35
CA MET A 557 2.57 -8.65 -13.74
C MET A 557 3.95 -9.18 -13.34
N THR A 558 4.08 -9.75 -12.14
CA THR A 558 5.34 -10.24 -11.56
C THR A 558 5.33 -11.73 -11.25
N GLY A 559 4.19 -12.40 -11.40
CA GLY A 559 4.03 -13.83 -11.12
C GLY A 559 2.62 -14.31 -11.43
N GLY A 560 2.35 -15.59 -11.20
CA GLY A 560 1.06 -16.20 -11.48
C GLY A 560 0.89 -16.68 -12.93
N ILE A 561 -0.31 -17.14 -13.26
CA ILE A 561 -0.64 -17.69 -14.59
C ILE A 561 -1.99 -17.15 -15.04
N VAL A 562 -2.04 -16.58 -16.24
CA VAL A 562 -3.28 -16.06 -16.84
C VAL A 562 -3.57 -16.82 -18.12
N LEU A 563 -4.82 -17.28 -18.30
CA LEU A 563 -5.30 -17.93 -19.51
C LEU A 563 -6.48 -17.14 -20.09
N VAL A 564 -6.30 -16.57 -21.27
CA VAL A 564 -7.34 -15.83 -21.99
C VAL A 564 -7.83 -16.65 -23.20
N LEU A 565 -9.13 -16.93 -23.25
CA LEU A 565 -9.75 -17.79 -24.25
C LEU A 565 -10.39 -17.03 -25.42
N GLY A 566 -10.28 -15.71 -25.42
CA GLY A 566 -10.88 -14.84 -26.43
C GLY A 566 -10.05 -13.62 -26.73
N LYS A 567 -10.72 -12.52 -27.09
CA LYS A 567 -10.08 -11.26 -27.45
C LYS A 567 -9.26 -10.70 -26.30
N ILE A 568 -8.08 -10.16 -26.61
CA ILE A 568 -7.30 -9.25 -25.76
C ILE A 568 -7.41 -7.81 -26.31
N GLY A 569 -7.24 -6.83 -25.44
CA GLY A 569 -7.15 -5.43 -25.84
C GLY A 569 -5.71 -4.97 -26.06
N ARG A 570 -5.54 -3.69 -26.36
CA ARG A 570 -4.24 -3.06 -26.63
C ARG A 570 -3.33 -3.08 -25.40
N ASN A 571 -2.03 -2.98 -25.66
CA ASN A 571 -0.97 -2.83 -24.67
C ASN A 571 -0.88 -3.99 -23.66
N PHE A 572 -1.24 -5.20 -24.10
CA PHE A 572 -1.16 -6.39 -23.25
C PHE A 572 0.29 -6.67 -22.84
N GLY A 573 0.52 -6.97 -21.57
CA GLY A 573 1.82 -7.35 -21.03
C GLY A 573 2.83 -6.21 -20.87
N ALA A 574 2.43 -4.94 -20.97
CA ALA A 574 3.33 -3.81 -20.76
C ALA A 574 3.96 -3.85 -19.36
N GLY A 575 5.29 -3.72 -19.28
CA GLY A 575 6.03 -3.76 -18.03
C GLY A 575 5.97 -5.11 -17.29
N MET A 576 5.51 -6.18 -17.95
CA MET A 576 5.44 -7.53 -17.37
C MET A 576 6.85 -8.05 -17.08
N SER A 577 7.17 -8.32 -15.82
CA SER A 577 8.49 -8.74 -15.38
C SER A 577 8.53 -10.17 -14.81
N GLY A 578 7.37 -10.85 -14.73
CA GLY A 578 7.29 -12.24 -14.25
C GLY A 578 5.89 -12.84 -14.44
N GLY A 579 5.78 -14.14 -14.18
CA GLY A 579 4.58 -14.91 -14.49
C GLY A 579 4.46 -15.27 -15.97
N ILE A 580 3.39 -15.96 -16.34
CA ILE A 580 3.15 -16.45 -17.70
C ILE A 580 1.70 -16.16 -18.08
N ALA A 581 1.47 -15.70 -19.30
CA ALA A 581 0.13 -15.67 -19.86
C ALA A 581 0.03 -16.60 -21.10
N TYR A 582 -1.13 -17.25 -21.23
CA TYR A 582 -1.48 -18.05 -22.41
C TYR A 582 -2.68 -17.45 -23.09
N ILE A 583 -2.60 -17.23 -24.38
CA ILE A 583 -3.66 -16.65 -25.20
C ILE A 583 -4.11 -17.66 -26.23
N TYR A 584 -5.41 -17.95 -26.27
CA TYR A 584 -6.00 -18.76 -27.31
C TYR A 584 -6.22 -17.91 -28.57
N LYS A 585 -5.54 -18.27 -29.65
CA LYS A 585 -5.64 -17.62 -30.97
C LYS A 585 -6.95 -17.98 -31.62
N ASN A 586 -7.87 -17.04 -31.66
CA ASN A 586 -9.11 -17.10 -32.43
C ASN A 586 -9.06 -16.16 -33.65
N ASP A 587 -10.14 -16.02 -34.36
CA ASP A 587 -10.23 -15.15 -35.57
C ASP A 587 -9.98 -13.65 -35.26
N GLN A 588 -10.00 -13.24 -33.99
CA GLN A 588 -9.75 -11.87 -33.54
C GLN A 588 -8.33 -11.66 -32.98
N PHE A 589 -7.47 -12.68 -33.05
CA PHE A 589 -6.09 -12.59 -32.56
C PHE A 589 -5.26 -11.62 -33.39
N SER A 590 -4.54 -10.71 -32.74
CA SER A 590 -3.61 -9.77 -33.38
C SER A 590 -2.37 -9.59 -32.52
N GLU A 591 -1.18 -9.76 -33.10
CA GLU A 591 0.09 -9.49 -32.42
C GLU A 591 0.30 -8.00 -32.08
N LYS A 592 -0.43 -7.10 -32.75
CA LYS A 592 -0.37 -5.65 -32.51
C LYS A 592 -0.90 -5.24 -31.15
N GLU A 593 -1.67 -6.10 -30.49
CA GLU A 593 -2.23 -5.83 -29.16
C GLU A 593 -1.18 -5.99 -28.04
N PHE A 594 -0.05 -6.66 -28.31
CA PHE A 594 1.00 -6.91 -27.31
C PHE A 594 2.02 -5.77 -27.24
N ASN A 595 2.45 -5.44 -26.02
CA ASN A 595 3.59 -4.57 -25.80
C ASN A 595 4.88 -5.41 -25.74
N MET A 596 5.61 -5.46 -26.85
CA MET A 596 6.77 -6.35 -27.04
C MET A 596 8.07 -5.86 -26.37
N GLU A 597 8.04 -4.76 -25.62
CA GLU A 597 9.24 -4.19 -25.00
C GLU A 597 9.90 -5.18 -24.04
N MET A 598 9.14 -5.78 -23.13
CA MET A 598 9.64 -6.66 -22.08
C MET A 598 9.22 -8.13 -22.23
N ILE A 599 8.44 -8.49 -23.24
CA ILE A 599 7.92 -9.86 -23.44
C ILE A 599 8.31 -10.42 -24.80
N ASP A 600 8.31 -11.77 -24.87
CA ASP A 600 8.37 -12.55 -26.11
C ASP A 600 7.13 -13.41 -26.25
N LEU A 601 6.75 -13.72 -27.51
CA LEU A 601 5.70 -14.66 -27.86
C LEU A 601 6.33 -15.99 -28.26
N GLU A 602 5.96 -17.06 -27.56
CA GLU A 602 6.55 -18.39 -27.74
C GLU A 602 5.47 -19.45 -28.03
N SER A 603 5.85 -20.53 -28.70
CA SER A 603 5.02 -21.73 -28.79
C SER A 603 4.96 -22.43 -27.44
N ILE A 604 3.85 -23.10 -27.14
CA ILE A 604 3.70 -23.90 -25.92
C ILE A 604 4.52 -25.20 -26.01
N ASN A 605 5.03 -25.67 -24.87
CA ASN A 605 5.68 -26.97 -24.73
C ASN A 605 4.79 -27.97 -23.97
N ASN A 606 5.24 -29.21 -23.75
CA ASN A 606 4.46 -30.26 -23.08
C ASN A 606 4.01 -29.87 -21.65
N GLN A 607 4.86 -29.14 -20.90
CA GLN A 607 4.50 -28.67 -19.56
C GLN A 607 3.41 -27.59 -19.62
N ASP A 608 3.50 -26.71 -20.61
CA ASP A 608 2.48 -25.69 -20.87
C ASP A 608 1.14 -26.35 -21.24
N GLU A 609 1.15 -27.44 -22.05
CA GLU A 609 -0.05 -28.20 -22.40
C GLU A 609 -0.78 -28.73 -21.16
N ASP A 610 -0.04 -29.32 -20.20
CA ASP A 610 -0.61 -29.82 -18.95
C ASP A 610 -1.22 -28.70 -18.10
N ILE A 611 -0.53 -27.55 -18.00
CA ILE A 611 -1.00 -26.39 -17.27
C ILE A 611 -2.32 -25.88 -17.88
N ILE A 612 -2.33 -25.65 -19.18
CA ILE A 612 -3.50 -25.12 -19.90
C ILE A 612 -4.67 -26.10 -19.79
N SER A 613 -4.44 -27.39 -20.02
CA SER A 613 -5.47 -28.42 -19.93
C SER A 613 -6.11 -28.46 -18.52
N ASN A 614 -5.29 -28.38 -17.47
CA ASN A 614 -5.79 -28.35 -16.10
C ASN A 614 -6.58 -27.07 -15.79
N MET A 615 -6.11 -25.91 -16.26
CA MET A 615 -6.83 -24.64 -16.10
C MET A 615 -8.18 -24.65 -16.81
N LEU A 616 -8.24 -25.22 -18.02
CA LEU A 616 -9.49 -25.38 -18.79
C LEU A 616 -10.47 -26.33 -18.09
N LYS A 617 -9.99 -27.47 -17.55
CA LYS A 617 -10.83 -28.42 -16.77
C LYS A 617 -11.43 -27.72 -15.53
N ASN A 618 -10.62 -26.97 -14.80
CA ASN A 618 -11.08 -26.21 -13.65
C ASN A 618 -12.08 -25.13 -14.06
N HIS A 619 -11.78 -24.38 -15.13
CA HIS A 619 -12.69 -23.35 -15.65
C HIS A 619 -14.04 -23.95 -16.04
N PHE A 620 -14.05 -25.06 -16.74
CA PHE A 620 -15.29 -25.78 -17.07
C PHE A 620 -16.03 -26.23 -15.81
N SER A 621 -15.32 -26.83 -14.86
CA SER A 621 -15.91 -27.32 -13.59
C SER A 621 -16.56 -26.19 -12.78
N TYR A 622 -15.88 -25.06 -12.64
CA TYR A 622 -16.37 -23.93 -11.84
C TYR A 622 -17.38 -23.05 -12.54
N THR A 623 -17.38 -23.00 -13.89
CA THR A 623 -18.20 -22.03 -14.65
C THR A 623 -19.16 -22.66 -15.65
N ASN A 624 -18.96 -23.91 -16.02
CA ASN A 624 -19.66 -24.58 -17.12
C ASN A 624 -19.45 -23.89 -18.50
N SER A 625 -18.25 -23.32 -18.70
CA SER A 625 -17.85 -22.61 -19.93
C SER A 625 -18.02 -23.47 -21.19
N LYS A 626 -18.74 -22.94 -22.18
CA LYS A 626 -18.91 -23.60 -23.49
C LYS A 626 -17.61 -23.64 -24.29
N ILE A 627 -16.82 -22.56 -24.24
CA ILE A 627 -15.52 -22.47 -24.91
C ILE A 627 -14.54 -23.48 -24.32
N ALA A 628 -14.40 -23.53 -23.00
CA ALA A 628 -13.51 -24.49 -22.35
C ALA A 628 -13.89 -25.93 -22.69
N LYS A 629 -15.19 -26.25 -22.72
CA LYS A 629 -15.70 -27.57 -23.13
C LYS A 629 -15.33 -27.89 -24.56
N MET A 630 -15.53 -26.93 -25.50
CA MET A 630 -15.22 -27.07 -26.92
C MET A 630 -13.73 -27.35 -27.14
N ILE A 631 -12.84 -26.54 -26.50
CA ILE A 631 -11.38 -26.70 -26.63
C ILE A 631 -10.95 -28.05 -26.07
N LEU A 632 -11.43 -28.45 -24.88
CA LEU A 632 -11.10 -29.74 -24.29
C LEU A 632 -11.56 -30.93 -25.12
N SER A 633 -12.74 -30.85 -25.78
CA SER A 633 -13.25 -31.92 -26.61
C SER A 633 -12.45 -32.15 -27.91
N LYS A 634 -11.70 -31.13 -28.34
CA LYS A 634 -10.86 -31.16 -29.56
C LYS A 634 -9.39 -30.88 -29.22
N TRP A 635 -8.94 -31.19 -27.99
CA TRP A 635 -7.64 -30.82 -27.43
C TRP A 635 -6.46 -31.10 -28.35
N GLY A 636 -6.42 -32.28 -29.00
CA GLY A 636 -5.36 -32.67 -29.91
C GLY A 636 -5.12 -31.68 -31.05
N LYS A 637 -6.16 -30.95 -31.50
CA LYS A 637 -6.08 -29.91 -32.52
C LYS A 637 -5.93 -28.53 -31.93
N GLU A 638 -6.77 -28.21 -30.94
CA GLU A 638 -6.91 -26.85 -30.40
C GLU A 638 -5.69 -26.41 -29.57
N LYS A 639 -4.91 -27.33 -29.02
CA LYS A 639 -3.69 -26.99 -28.28
C LYS A 639 -2.69 -26.17 -29.11
N ASN A 640 -2.61 -26.38 -30.43
CA ASN A 640 -1.72 -25.66 -31.32
C ASN A 640 -2.15 -24.17 -31.53
N ASN A 641 -3.34 -23.81 -31.12
CA ASN A 641 -3.84 -22.43 -31.17
C ASN A 641 -3.47 -21.61 -29.96
N PHE A 642 -2.72 -22.14 -28.99
CA PHE A 642 -2.23 -21.35 -27.85
C PHE A 642 -0.88 -20.72 -28.14
N ILE A 643 -0.70 -19.47 -27.67
CA ILE A 643 0.57 -18.78 -27.64
C ILE A 643 0.92 -18.44 -26.20
N LYS A 644 2.20 -18.55 -25.88
CA LYS A 644 2.75 -18.24 -24.58
C LYS A 644 3.38 -16.86 -24.58
N VAL A 645 3.02 -16.04 -23.61
CA VAL A 645 3.60 -14.72 -23.34
C VAL A 645 4.61 -14.89 -22.23
N MET A 646 5.89 -14.68 -22.52
CA MET A 646 7.01 -14.92 -21.61
C MET A 646 7.82 -13.63 -21.41
N PRO A 647 7.95 -13.10 -20.16
CA PRO A 647 8.82 -11.97 -19.93
C PRO A 647 10.31 -12.34 -20.08
N LYS A 648 11.07 -11.49 -20.79
CA LYS A 648 12.47 -11.73 -21.17
C LYS A 648 13.38 -11.96 -19.95
N GLU A 649 13.34 -11.03 -18.99
CA GLU A 649 14.16 -11.15 -17.75
C GLU A 649 13.74 -12.34 -16.87
N TYR A 650 12.44 -12.64 -16.83
CA TYR A 650 11.91 -13.79 -16.08
C TYR A 650 12.42 -15.12 -16.64
N LYS A 651 12.46 -15.26 -17.96
CA LYS A 651 13.04 -16.45 -18.61
C LYS A 651 14.49 -16.68 -18.19
N ILE A 652 15.32 -15.63 -18.27
CA ILE A 652 16.73 -15.68 -17.85
C ILE A 652 16.85 -16.05 -16.37
N ALA A 653 16.00 -15.45 -15.51
CA ALA A 653 16.01 -15.77 -14.08
C ALA A 653 15.63 -17.22 -13.79
N LEU A 654 14.64 -17.78 -14.50
CA LEU A 654 14.25 -19.19 -14.35
C LEU A 654 15.35 -20.14 -14.79
N GLU A 655 16.04 -19.86 -15.88
CA GLU A 655 17.19 -20.66 -16.37
C GLU A 655 18.33 -20.66 -15.35
N ARG A 656 18.64 -19.49 -14.76
CA ARG A 656 19.64 -19.38 -13.70
C ARG A 656 19.25 -20.17 -12.45
N ILE A 657 18.01 -20.03 -11.95
CA ILE A 657 17.51 -20.77 -10.79
C ILE A 657 17.57 -22.29 -11.03
N ALA A 658 17.24 -22.73 -12.26
CA ALA A 658 17.34 -24.14 -12.62
C ALA A 658 18.80 -24.63 -12.59
N GLN A 659 19.75 -23.84 -13.12
CA GLN A 659 21.18 -24.18 -13.09
C GLN A 659 21.74 -24.20 -11.67
N GLU A 660 21.36 -23.27 -10.81
CA GLU A 660 21.75 -23.22 -9.39
C GLU A 660 21.30 -24.49 -8.66
N LYS A 661 20.03 -24.91 -8.86
CA LYS A 661 19.51 -26.16 -8.29
C LYS A 661 20.26 -27.43 -8.78
N ILE A 662 20.60 -27.47 -10.06
CA ILE A 662 21.41 -28.58 -10.60
C ILE A 662 22.78 -28.61 -9.93
N ASN A 663 23.43 -27.45 -9.79
CA ASN A 663 24.74 -27.35 -9.16
C ASN A 663 24.72 -27.70 -7.65
N GLU A 664 23.60 -27.43 -6.95
CA GLU A 664 23.41 -27.86 -5.55
C GLU A 664 23.18 -29.36 -5.42
N LEU A 665 22.54 -30.00 -6.39
CA LEU A 665 22.32 -31.46 -6.41
C LEU A 665 23.59 -32.26 -6.79
N ILE A 666 24.54 -31.60 -7.46
CA ILE A 666 25.85 -32.22 -7.86
C ILE A 666 26.86 -32.08 -6.73
N LYS A 667 26.74 -31.14 -5.81
CA LYS A 667 27.54 -31.01 -4.59
C LYS A 667 27.01 -31.89 -3.47
#